data_8e630a5113a1fafa7e3d33094235adc5
#
_entry.id   8e630a5113a1fafa7e3d33094235adc5
#
_cell.length_a   1.000
_cell.length_b   1.000
_cell.length_c   1.000
_cell.angle_alpha   90.00
_cell.angle_beta   90.00
_cell.angle_gamma   90.00
#
_symmetry.space_group_name_H-M   'P 1'
#
loop_
_entity.id
_entity.type
_entity.pdbx_description
1 polymer ?
#
loop_
_entity_poly.entity_id
_entity_poly.type
_entity_poly.pdbx_seq_one_letter_code
_entity_poly.pdbx_strand_id
1 'polypeptide(L)'
;MHNIMIPADKARLCADAIRFLSVDAVERANSGHPGLPMGAADCGLSLWGNFLSFNPEDPCWPNRDRFVLSAGHGSMLLYSLLHLFGYDLPLEELKNFRQWDSKTPGHPEFGHTVGVEVTTGPLGQGFANGVGMALASKMAAERFNTADFSPIDHTIYTLLGDGCLQEGISYEAAALAGHLKLGNLVYIYDSNSITIEGKTDLAWSEDVEGRFIASGWHVQKIDGHDFGQINAAIAAAKAETVKPSIIIATTHIAFGSPNKQGSSGAHGSPLGAEEIAATRVNLGWKYGAFEIPQEVRDTCLGQVETKKLAYASWQRKFDAWHAANPEKARLWDRMWHKHLPVNLSEELLAAVAGKDGATRALSGTVLQKAAALVPSLVGGSADLTPSNNSDIKGSLSVQADSFSGCNLHFGIREHAMGAVVNGMALYGCFIPYGATFLVFADYCRPAIRLSALMKVQSIYIFTHDSFFVGEDGPTHQPIEHVASLRLIPGLQVIRPADGTETALAWQAALQYQGPTALILTRQKLPVIARATTFRPADALKGGYIISSPEGKADVVIMASGSEVHIAVEAAATLASQGINARIVSVPCLETFISQPAEYRNELLPVGMPRVAFEAGRGMPWGSLTGCDGLFIGIEHFGASAPDKILAEQFGFTAPQVAEKIKVFLGK
;
A
#
# COMPACT_ATOMS: atom_id res chain seq x y z
N MET A 1 26.27 -11.21 -22.01
CA MET A 1 27.10 -10.04 -22.40
C MET A 1 27.72 -9.52 -21.12
N HIS A 2 29.03 -9.28 -21.08
CA HIS A 2 29.64 -8.62 -19.91
C HIS A 2 29.14 -7.17 -19.90
N ASN A 3 28.49 -6.76 -18.82
CA ASN A 3 28.21 -5.34 -18.58
C ASN A 3 29.55 -4.60 -18.55
N ILE A 4 29.76 -3.67 -19.50
CA ILE A 4 30.92 -2.80 -19.48
C ILE A 4 30.67 -1.80 -18.34
N MET A 5 31.38 -1.98 -17.25
CA MET A 5 31.27 -1.05 -16.10
C MET A 5 31.76 0.35 -16.50
N ILE A 6 31.13 1.36 -15.94
CA ILE A 6 31.57 2.75 -16.11
C ILE A 6 32.99 2.87 -15.52
N PRO A 7 34.00 3.35 -16.29
CA PRO A 7 35.34 3.59 -15.76
C PRO A 7 35.35 4.56 -14.59
N ALA A 8 36.24 4.36 -13.63
CA ALA A 8 36.23 5.10 -12.36
C ALA A 8 36.33 6.63 -12.49
N ASP A 9 37.10 7.11 -13.47
CA ASP A 9 37.25 8.55 -13.78
C ASP A 9 35.92 9.14 -14.26
N LYS A 10 35.23 8.45 -15.17
CA LYS A 10 33.89 8.82 -15.67
C LYS A 10 32.82 8.67 -14.58
N ALA A 11 32.92 7.63 -13.75
CA ALA A 11 31.99 7.42 -12.64
C ALA A 11 32.00 8.60 -11.66
N ARG A 12 33.19 9.12 -11.31
CA ARG A 12 33.28 10.30 -10.43
C ARG A 12 32.59 11.51 -11.04
N LEU A 13 32.84 11.81 -12.33
CA LEU A 13 32.22 12.92 -13.02
C LEU A 13 30.68 12.78 -13.09
N CYS A 14 30.16 11.57 -13.35
CA CYS A 14 28.73 11.31 -13.38
C CYS A 14 28.08 11.43 -11.98
N ALA A 15 28.74 10.95 -10.93
CA ALA A 15 28.27 11.10 -9.55
C ALA A 15 28.24 12.57 -9.12
N ASP A 16 29.24 13.36 -9.51
CA ASP A 16 29.25 14.80 -9.24
C ASP A 16 28.14 15.54 -10.00
N ALA A 17 27.81 15.10 -11.22
CA ALA A 17 26.62 15.63 -11.93
C ALA A 17 25.32 15.37 -11.15
N ILE A 18 25.15 14.18 -10.54
CA ILE A 18 24.00 13.87 -9.68
C ILE A 18 23.98 14.80 -8.45
N ARG A 19 25.14 15.00 -7.81
CA ARG A 19 25.28 15.90 -6.66
C ARG A 19 24.84 17.32 -7.02
N PHE A 20 25.37 17.88 -8.13
CA PHE A 20 25.08 19.25 -8.51
C PHE A 20 23.67 19.44 -9.06
N LEU A 21 23.10 18.51 -9.80
CA LEU A 21 21.68 18.55 -10.15
C LEU A 21 20.79 18.61 -8.91
N SER A 22 21.14 17.84 -7.89
CA SER A 22 20.37 17.76 -6.64
C SER A 22 20.47 19.05 -5.82
N VAL A 23 21.67 19.58 -5.61
CA VAL A 23 21.84 20.83 -4.82
C VAL A 23 21.29 22.05 -5.56
N ASP A 24 21.47 22.13 -6.87
CA ASP A 24 20.95 23.24 -7.68
C ASP A 24 19.41 23.27 -7.68
N ALA A 25 18.75 22.09 -7.73
CA ALA A 25 17.31 22.01 -7.67
C ALA A 25 16.78 22.38 -6.27
N VAL A 26 17.41 21.89 -5.22
CA VAL A 26 17.06 22.22 -3.82
C VAL A 26 17.25 23.71 -3.55
N GLU A 27 18.37 24.29 -4.00
CA GLU A 27 18.65 25.72 -3.82
C GLU A 27 17.63 26.58 -4.57
N ARG A 28 17.36 26.25 -5.84
CA ARG A 28 16.37 26.97 -6.65
C ARG A 28 14.96 26.92 -6.04
N ALA A 29 14.57 25.77 -5.49
CA ALA A 29 13.29 25.60 -4.80
C ALA A 29 13.27 26.26 -3.41
N ASN A 30 14.42 26.66 -2.90
CA ASN A 30 14.63 27.08 -1.51
C ASN A 30 14.01 26.10 -0.50
N SER A 31 13.98 24.83 -0.84
CA SER A 31 13.34 23.76 -0.05
C SER A 31 13.80 22.39 -0.54
N GLY A 32 14.14 21.48 0.36
CA GLY A 32 14.50 20.10 0.03
C GLY A 32 15.63 19.55 0.88
N HIS A 33 16.10 18.36 0.49
CA HIS A 33 17.06 17.59 1.25
C HIS A 33 18.30 17.30 0.36
N PRO A 34 19.34 18.13 0.38
CA PRO A 34 20.50 17.94 -0.48
C PRO A 34 21.48 16.88 0.05
N GLY A 35 21.50 16.65 1.36
CA GLY A 35 22.53 15.88 2.02
C GLY A 35 22.65 14.43 1.59
N LEU A 36 21.54 13.68 1.58
CA LEU A 36 21.51 12.28 1.14
C LEU A 36 21.84 12.15 -0.36
N PRO A 37 21.25 12.92 -1.29
CA PRO A 37 21.64 12.87 -2.70
C PRO A 37 23.13 13.06 -2.95
N MET A 38 23.77 13.93 -2.18
CA MET A 38 25.23 14.15 -2.29
C MET A 38 26.03 12.96 -1.74
N GLY A 39 25.62 12.41 -0.60
CA GLY A 39 26.30 11.28 0.06
C GLY A 39 26.16 9.98 -0.72
N ALA A 40 24.96 9.67 -1.20
CA ALA A 40 24.63 8.40 -1.85
C ALA A 40 24.82 8.41 -3.38
N ALA A 41 25.31 9.50 -3.98
CA ALA A 41 25.46 9.62 -5.44
C ALA A 41 26.33 8.52 -6.04
N ASP A 42 27.42 8.13 -5.38
CA ASP A 42 28.35 7.09 -5.86
C ASP A 42 27.67 5.70 -5.88
N CYS A 43 26.92 5.38 -4.81
CA CYS A 43 26.13 4.15 -4.73
C CYS A 43 25.00 4.14 -5.77
N GLY A 44 24.26 5.25 -5.91
CA GLY A 44 23.18 5.40 -6.88
C GLY A 44 23.68 5.23 -8.31
N LEU A 45 24.77 5.92 -8.68
CA LEU A 45 25.37 5.80 -10.01
C LEU A 45 25.85 4.37 -10.30
N SER A 46 26.57 3.75 -9.36
CA SER A 46 27.09 2.39 -9.52
C SER A 46 25.94 1.39 -9.78
N LEU A 47 24.88 1.48 -8.98
CA LEU A 47 23.71 0.62 -9.14
C LEU A 47 23.05 0.84 -10.52
N TRP A 48 22.68 2.07 -10.84
CA TRP A 48 21.94 2.40 -12.05
C TRP A 48 22.77 2.20 -13.32
N GLY A 49 24.02 2.60 -13.30
CA GLY A 49 24.93 2.46 -14.43
C GLY A 49 25.29 1.02 -14.72
N ASN A 50 25.74 0.28 -13.70
CA ASN A 50 26.41 -0.99 -13.90
C ASN A 50 25.52 -2.22 -13.69
N PHE A 51 24.46 -2.17 -12.85
CA PHE A 51 23.74 -3.38 -12.42
C PHE A 51 22.25 -3.36 -12.73
N LEU A 52 21.55 -2.25 -12.53
CA LEU A 52 20.09 -2.16 -12.66
C LEU A 52 19.67 -2.46 -14.11
N SER A 53 18.76 -3.40 -14.29
CA SER A 53 18.16 -3.75 -15.59
C SER A 53 16.85 -3.00 -15.77
N PHE A 54 16.78 -2.11 -16.77
CA PHE A 54 15.59 -1.31 -17.07
C PHE A 54 15.56 -0.91 -18.55
N ASN A 55 14.41 -0.45 -19.01
CA ASN A 55 14.26 0.23 -20.29
C ASN A 55 13.46 1.52 -20.09
N PRO A 56 14.03 2.72 -20.30
CA PRO A 56 13.30 3.97 -20.09
C PRO A 56 12.18 4.18 -21.12
N GLU A 57 12.20 3.50 -22.27
CA GLU A 57 11.11 3.52 -23.27
C GLU A 57 9.96 2.57 -22.91
N ASP A 58 10.18 1.59 -22.03
CA ASP A 58 9.16 0.71 -21.46
C ASP A 58 9.34 0.63 -19.93
N PRO A 59 8.97 1.69 -19.19
CA PRO A 59 9.13 1.74 -17.74
C PRO A 59 8.25 0.74 -16.98
N CYS A 60 7.32 0.08 -17.67
CA CYS A 60 6.43 -0.94 -17.13
C CYS A 60 6.88 -2.37 -17.46
N TRP A 61 8.03 -2.55 -18.11
CA TRP A 61 8.56 -3.88 -18.46
C TRP A 61 8.48 -4.85 -17.26
N PRO A 62 7.80 -6.00 -17.38
CA PRO A 62 7.57 -6.91 -16.27
C PRO A 62 8.85 -7.41 -15.59
N ASN A 63 9.90 -7.68 -16.36
CA ASN A 63 11.18 -8.21 -15.87
C ASN A 63 12.26 -7.13 -15.62
N ARG A 64 11.86 -5.85 -15.51
CA ARG A 64 12.80 -4.81 -15.05
C ARG A 64 13.19 -5.04 -13.60
N ASP A 65 14.41 -4.72 -13.21
CA ASP A 65 14.76 -4.57 -11.82
C ASP A 65 13.92 -3.43 -11.20
N ARG A 66 13.58 -3.56 -9.93
CA ARG A 66 12.84 -2.51 -9.21
C ARG A 66 13.80 -1.70 -8.35
N PHE A 67 13.71 -0.40 -8.41
CA PHE A 67 14.45 0.47 -7.52
C PHE A 67 13.52 1.26 -6.61
N VAL A 68 13.66 1.08 -5.30
CA VAL A 68 12.88 1.77 -4.28
C VAL A 68 13.79 2.72 -3.51
N LEU A 69 13.50 4.01 -3.53
CA LEU A 69 14.13 4.97 -2.64
C LEU A 69 13.32 5.06 -1.34
N SER A 70 13.66 4.24 -0.34
CA SER A 70 12.99 4.23 0.96
C SER A 70 13.23 5.51 1.75
N ALA A 71 14.42 6.09 1.65
CA ALA A 71 14.74 7.42 2.16
C ALA A 71 14.21 8.50 1.21
N GLY A 72 12.88 8.59 1.09
CA GLY A 72 12.19 9.40 0.07
C GLY A 72 12.49 10.89 0.12
N HIS A 73 12.98 11.41 1.25
CA HIS A 73 13.45 12.79 1.34
C HIS A 73 14.62 13.08 0.39
N GLY A 74 15.45 12.07 0.05
CA GLY A 74 16.51 12.17 -0.96
C GLY A 74 15.99 12.12 -2.41
N SER A 75 14.78 12.53 -2.68
CA SER A 75 14.08 12.42 -3.98
C SER A 75 14.89 12.92 -5.17
N MET A 76 15.69 13.99 -5.00
CA MET A 76 16.53 14.51 -6.06
C MET A 76 17.63 13.56 -6.53
N LEU A 77 18.08 12.61 -5.70
CA LEU A 77 18.93 11.50 -6.17
C LEU A 77 18.21 10.69 -7.25
N LEU A 78 16.98 10.27 -6.97
CA LEU A 78 16.18 9.48 -7.92
C LEU A 78 15.83 10.28 -9.18
N TYR A 79 15.42 11.53 -9.05
CA TYR A 79 15.09 12.37 -10.20
C TYR A 79 16.30 12.66 -11.10
N SER A 80 17.48 12.89 -10.49
CA SER A 80 18.72 13.06 -11.24
C SER A 80 19.11 11.79 -11.99
N LEU A 81 18.95 10.61 -11.37
CA LEU A 81 19.18 9.31 -12.00
C LEU A 81 18.18 9.06 -13.16
N LEU A 82 16.89 9.29 -12.93
CA LEU A 82 15.87 9.13 -13.99
C LEU A 82 16.17 10.01 -15.19
N HIS A 83 16.53 11.29 -14.95
CA HIS A 83 16.91 12.22 -16.03
C HIS A 83 18.13 11.74 -16.80
N LEU A 84 19.22 11.42 -16.09
CA LEU A 84 20.50 11.05 -16.73
C LEU A 84 20.41 9.71 -17.48
N PHE A 85 19.57 8.79 -17.03
CA PHE A 85 19.36 7.48 -17.66
C PHE A 85 18.16 7.45 -18.61
N GLY A 86 17.71 8.61 -19.10
CA GLY A 86 16.87 8.74 -20.28
C GLY A 86 15.38 8.45 -20.09
N TYR A 87 14.88 8.45 -18.86
CA TYR A 87 13.42 8.45 -18.64
C TYR A 87 12.78 9.77 -19.09
N ASP A 88 11.47 9.77 -19.33
CA ASP A 88 10.71 10.99 -19.69
C ASP A 88 10.61 11.96 -18.49
N LEU A 89 11.77 12.47 -18.08
CA LEU A 89 11.91 13.48 -17.04
C LEU A 89 12.92 14.54 -17.52
N PRO A 90 12.49 15.54 -18.27
CA PRO A 90 13.37 16.56 -18.84
C PRO A 90 13.99 17.44 -17.75
N LEU A 91 15.13 18.05 -18.06
CA LEU A 91 15.89 18.93 -17.14
C LEU A 91 15.03 20.07 -16.57
N GLU A 92 14.06 20.55 -17.33
CA GLU A 92 13.17 21.61 -16.87
C GLU A 92 12.30 21.18 -15.68
N GLU A 93 11.91 19.89 -15.61
CA GLU A 93 11.22 19.35 -14.44
C GLU A 93 12.12 19.32 -13.20
N LEU A 94 13.41 19.02 -13.35
CA LEU A 94 14.36 19.11 -12.24
C LEU A 94 14.51 20.55 -11.74
N LYS A 95 14.53 21.53 -12.65
CA LYS A 95 14.51 22.96 -12.32
C LYS A 95 13.24 23.40 -11.61
N ASN A 96 12.13 22.69 -11.87
CA ASN A 96 10.81 22.94 -11.26
C ASN A 96 10.56 22.04 -10.02
N PHE A 97 11.62 21.55 -9.39
CA PHE A 97 11.52 20.75 -8.18
C PHE A 97 10.63 21.42 -7.12
N ARG A 98 9.67 20.66 -6.57
CA ARG A 98 8.68 21.11 -5.57
C ARG A 98 7.78 22.25 -6.02
N GLN A 99 7.65 22.51 -7.31
CA GLN A 99 6.69 23.49 -7.80
C GLN A 99 5.33 22.84 -8.08
N TRP A 100 4.27 23.66 -8.17
CA TRP A 100 2.93 23.18 -8.47
C TRP A 100 2.91 22.44 -9.81
N ASP A 101 2.28 21.25 -9.83
CA ASP A 101 2.10 20.38 -11.00
C ASP A 101 3.40 19.92 -11.70
N SER A 102 4.55 20.05 -11.03
CA SER A 102 5.83 19.54 -11.49
C SER A 102 5.91 18.02 -11.37
N LYS A 103 6.59 17.37 -12.32
CA LYS A 103 6.90 15.92 -12.27
C LYS A 103 7.92 15.55 -11.20
N THR A 104 8.44 16.49 -10.43
CA THR A 104 9.42 16.30 -9.36
C THR A 104 8.90 16.78 -8.01
N PRO A 105 7.91 16.10 -7.42
CA PRO A 105 7.39 16.42 -6.09
C PRO A 105 8.48 16.26 -5.02
N GLY A 106 8.23 16.80 -3.82
CA GLY A 106 9.20 16.82 -2.73
C GLY A 106 9.68 15.44 -2.25
N HIS A 107 8.87 14.43 -2.44
CA HIS A 107 9.17 13.01 -2.20
C HIS A 107 8.67 12.21 -3.41
N PRO A 108 9.25 11.03 -3.72
CA PRO A 108 8.80 10.24 -4.87
C PRO A 108 7.33 9.85 -4.77
N GLU A 109 6.58 10.01 -5.86
CA GLU A 109 5.17 9.65 -5.95
C GLU A 109 4.94 8.68 -7.12
N PHE A 110 4.45 7.48 -6.79
CA PHE A 110 4.07 6.46 -7.76
C PHE A 110 2.92 6.95 -8.63
N GLY A 111 3.04 6.76 -9.95
CA GLY A 111 2.03 7.18 -10.91
C GLY A 111 2.08 8.68 -11.28
N HIS A 112 2.92 9.47 -10.60
CA HIS A 112 3.13 10.89 -10.92
C HIS A 112 4.44 11.11 -11.71
N THR A 113 5.54 10.51 -11.26
CA THR A 113 6.84 10.58 -11.98
C THR A 113 7.12 9.24 -12.65
N VAL A 114 7.42 9.26 -13.95
CA VAL A 114 7.79 8.05 -14.70
C VAL A 114 9.03 7.40 -14.10
N GLY A 115 9.00 6.06 -13.89
CA GLY A 115 10.10 5.32 -13.31
C GLY A 115 10.15 5.27 -11.78
N VAL A 116 9.25 5.97 -11.09
CA VAL A 116 9.07 5.86 -9.64
C VAL A 116 8.23 4.61 -9.32
N GLU A 117 8.82 3.68 -8.57
CA GLU A 117 8.17 2.39 -8.26
C GLU A 117 7.27 2.45 -7.02
N VAL A 118 7.53 3.37 -6.09
CA VAL A 118 6.83 3.48 -4.79
C VAL A 118 6.75 4.93 -4.35
N THR A 119 5.62 5.35 -3.81
CA THR A 119 5.52 6.60 -3.05
C THR A 119 6.17 6.41 -1.68
N THR A 120 7.20 7.21 -1.41
CA THR A 120 7.92 7.21 -0.14
C THR A 120 7.94 8.61 0.49
N GLY A 121 8.56 8.73 1.65
CA GLY A 121 8.56 9.93 2.48
C GLY A 121 8.34 9.55 3.94
N PRO A 122 7.26 8.82 4.32
CA PRO A 122 7.21 8.13 5.60
C PRO A 122 8.29 7.04 5.64
N LEU A 123 9.25 7.20 6.56
CA LEU A 123 10.42 6.33 6.67
C LEU A 123 10.01 4.86 6.96
N GLY A 124 10.81 3.91 6.50
CA GLY A 124 10.56 2.48 6.66
C GLY A 124 9.52 1.88 5.71
N GLN A 125 8.60 2.66 5.14
CA GLN A 125 7.57 2.14 4.24
C GLN A 125 8.18 1.54 2.96
N GLY A 126 9.11 2.24 2.32
CA GLY A 126 9.83 1.74 1.15
C GLY A 126 10.62 0.47 1.42
N PHE A 127 11.20 0.34 2.63
CA PHE A 127 11.85 -0.91 3.08
C PHE A 127 10.87 -2.09 2.99
N ALA A 128 9.69 -1.97 3.58
CA ALA A 128 8.70 -3.04 3.61
C ALA A 128 8.02 -3.26 2.24
N ASN A 129 7.83 -2.20 1.43
CA ASN A 129 7.32 -2.35 0.07
C ASN A 129 8.31 -3.15 -0.82
N GLY A 130 9.61 -2.93 -0.67
CA GLY A 130 10.65 -3.73 -1.34
C GLY A 130 10.56 -5.23 -1.00
N VAL A 131 10.31 -5.56 0.27
CA VAL A 131 10.06 -6.95 0.71
C VAL A 131 8.82 -7.53 0.00
N GLY A 132 7.74 -6.74 -0.10
CA GLY A 132 6.52 -7.15 -0.80
C GLY A 132 6.75 -7.40 -2.30
N MET A 133 7.51 -6.54 -2.96
CA MET A 133 7.89 -6.73 -4.38
C MET A 133 8.75 -7.98 -4.57
N ALA A 134 9.72 -8.22 -3.68
CA ALA A 134 10.59 -9.40 -3.76
C ALA A 134 9.81 -10.70 -3.56
N LEU A 135 8.88 -10.73 -2.61
CA LEU A 135 7.97 -11.84 -2.39
C LEU A 135 7.09 -12.10 -3.62
N ALA A 136 6.47 -11.06 -4.16
CA ALA A 136 5.65 -11.15 -5.37
C ALA A 136 6.47 -11.66 -6.58
N SER A 137 7.70 -11.20 -6.73
CA SER A 137 8.62 -11.67 -7.78
C SER A 137 8.91 -13.16 -7.65
N LYS A 138 9.24 -13.67 -6.44
CA LYS A 138 9.43 -15.12 -6.21
C LYS A 138 8.17 -15.92 -6.51
N MET A 139 7.00 -15.44 -6.08
CA MET A 139 5.71 -16.08 -6.36
C MET A 139 5.37 -16.10 -7.86
N ALA A 140 5.68 -15.03 -8.59
CA ALA A 140 5.50 -14.95 -10.04
C ALA A 140 6.50 -15.87 -10.77
N ALA A 141 7.76 -15.90 -10.36
CA ALA A 141 8.77 -16.77 -10.92
C ALA A 141 8.38 -18.26 -10.83
N GLU A 142 7.87 -18.70 -9.68
CA GLU A 142 7.40 -20.08 -9.49
C GLU A 142 6.23 -20.44 -10.44
N ARG A 143 5.36 -19.48 -10.76
CA ARG A 143 4.23 -19.70 -11.67
C ARG A 143 4.63 -19.72 -13.13
N PHE A 144 5.56 -18.87 -13.52
CA PHE A 144 5.81 -18.56 -14.94
C PHE A 144 7.11 -19.11 -15.50
N ASN A 145 8.17 -19.22 -14.68
CA ASN A 145 9.46 -19.69 -15.17
C ASN A 145 9.38 -21.14 -15.66
N THR A 146 10.16 -21.44 -16.67
CA THR A 146 10.34 -22.79 -17.25
C THR A 146 11.82 -23.15 -17.31
N ALA A 147 12.13 -24.40 -17.58
CA ALA A 147 13.52 -24.85 -17.68
C ALA A 147 14.30 -24.12 -18.79
N ASP A 148 13.61 -23.73 -19.86
CA ASP A 148 14.23 -23.11 -21.04
C ASP A 148 14.32 -21.60 -20.95
N PHE A 149 13.43 -20.96 -20.19
CA PHE A 149 13.38 -19.51 -20.05
C PHE A 149 12.72 -19.06 -18.75
N SER A 150 13.30 -18.05 -18.13
CA SER A 150 12.77 -17.37 -16.96
C SER A 150 12.22 -16.00 -17.35
N PRO A 151 10.90 -15.86 -17.58
CA PRO A 151 10.29 -14.54 -17.80
C PRO A 151 10.48 -13.60 -16.61
N ILE A 152 10.68 -14.13 -15.40
CA ILE A 152 10.86 -13.39 -14.15
C ILE A 152 12.16 -13.83 -13.48
N ASP A 153 13.19 -12.97 -13.52
CA ASP A 153 14.50 -13.22 -12.90
C ASP A 153 15.17 -11.95 -12.34
N HIS A 154 14.41 -10.88 -12.20
CA HIS A 154 14.91 -9.57 -11.77
C HIS A 154 15.13 -9.46 -10.26
N THR A 155 15.88 -8.45 -9.88
CA THR A 155 16.24 -8.10 -8.50
C THR A 155 15.45 -6.87 -8.03
N ILE A 156 15.13 -6.82 -6.74
CA ILE A 156 14.55 -5.66 -6.08
C ILE A 156 15.64 -4.95 -5.29
N TYR A 157 15.91 -3.71 -5.63
CA TYR A 157 16.90 -2.87 -4.97
C TYR A 157 16.21 -1.78 -4.15
N THR A 158 16.70 -1.54 -2.94
CA THR A 158 16.20 -0.44 -2.10
C THR A 158 17.38 0.35 -1.54
N LEU A 159 17.35 1.68 -1.70
CA LEU A 159 18.26 2.58 -1.02
C LEU A 159 17.53 3.20 0.18
N LEU A 160 18.17 3.13 1.34
CA LEU A 160 17.60 3.55 2.62
C LEU A 160 18.65 4.27 3.49
N GLY A 161 18.23 5.04 4.47
CA GLY A 161 19.09 5.74 5.42
C GLY A 161 18.83 5.32 6.86
N ASP A 162 19.57 5.92 7.79
CA ASP A 162 19.50 5.65 9.23
C ASP A 162 18.09 5.72 9.78
N GLY A 163 17.32 6.73 9.42
CA GLY A 163 15.95 6.89 9.88
C GLY A 163 15.00 5.77 9.42
N CYS A 164 15.22 5.19 8.23
CA CYS A 164 14.44 4.03 7.79
C CYS A 164 14.65 2.81 8.69
N LEU A 165 15.86 2.64 9.22
CA LEU A 165 16.20 1.49 10.08
C LEU A 165 15.78 1.68 11.53
N GLN A 166 15.51 2.91 11.98
CA GLN A 166 14.97 3.19 13.31
C GLN A 166 13.47 2.90 13.39
N GLU A 167 12.76 2.94 12.26
CA GLU A 167 11.32 2.65 12.20
C GLU A 167 11.00 1.18 12.52
N GLY A 168 10.00 0.93 13.38
CA GLY A 168 9.59 -0.41 13.80
C GLY A 168 9.20 -1.33 12.64
N ILE A 169 8.57 -0.78 11.59
CA ILE A 169 8.19 -1.53 10.38
C ILE A 169 9.39 -2.21 9.70
N SER A 170 10.59 -1.59 9.77
CA SER A 170 11.80 -2.17 9.18
C SER A 170 12.27 -3.42 9.93
N TYR A 171 12.07 -3.49 11.25
CA TYR A 171 12.35 -4.70 12.04
C TYR A 171 11.39 -5.83 11.65
N GLU A 172 10.09 -5.54 11.57
CA GLU A 172 9.09 -6.50 11.17
C GLU A 172 9.36 -7.07 9.76
N ALA A 173 9.61 -6.18 8.79
CA ALA A 173 9.84 -6.56 7.40
C ALA A 173 11.18 -7.27 7.19
N ALA A 174 12.26 -6.86 7.89
CA ALA A 174 13.56 -7.51 7.82
C ALA A 174 13.48 -8.97 8.32
N ALA A 175 12.83 -9.19 9.47
CA ALA A 175 12.63 -10.52 10.02
C ALA A 175 11.82 -11.43 9.06
N LEU A 176 10.78 -10.89 8.42
CA LEU A 176 9.97 -11.63 7.43
C LEU A 176 10.80 -11.97 6.17
N ALA A 177 11.57 -11.02 5.64
CA ALA A 177 12.40 -11.23 4.46
C ALA A 177 13.47 -12.31 4.67
N GLY A 178 14.13 -12.29 5.84
CA GLY A 178 15.10 -13.33 6.21
C GLY A 178 14.46 -14.70 6.41
N HIS A 179 13.29 -14.76 7.08
CA HIS A 179 12.51 -15.99 7.25
C HIS A 179 12.13 -16.62 5.90
N LEU A 180 11.66 -15.81 4.95
CA LEU A 180 11.28 -16.26 3.61
C LEU A 180 12.48 -16.44 2.66
N LYS A 181 13.72 -16.15 3.09
CA LYS A 181 14.93 -16.28 2.28
C LYS A 181 14.79 -15.59 0.90
N LEU A 182 14.43 -14.31 0.91
CA LEU A 182 14.20 -13.54 -0.32
C LEU A 182 15.54 -13.11 -0.97
N GLY A 183 16.27 -14.05 -1.55
CA GLY A 183 17.59 -13.81 -2.17
C GLY A 183 17.57 -12.90 -3.40
N ASN A 184 16.40 -12.50 -3.89
CA ASN A 184 16.23 -11.49 -4.94
C ASN A 184 16.07 -10.06 -4.40
N LEU A 185 16.41 -9.82 -3.12
CA LEU A 185 16.30 -8.54 -2.43
C LEU A 185 17.67 -8.02 -2.05
N VAL A 186 18.05 -6.83 -2.54
CA VAL A 186 19.34 -6.19 -2.28
C VAL A 186 19.12 -4.78 -1.77
N TYR A 187 19.52 -4.52 -0.54
CA TYR A 187 19.40 -3.23 0.10
C TYR A 187 20.76 -2.52 0.21
N ILE A 188 20.78 -1.23 -0.07
CA ILE A 188 21.92 -0.35 0.12
C ILE A 188 21.56 0.62 1.25
N TYR A 189 22.23 0.49 2.36
CA TYR A 189 22.03 1.35 3.52
C TYR A 189 23.08 2.46 3.50
N ASP A 190 22.63 3.70 3.28
CA ASP A 190 23.38 4.94 3.43
C ASP A 190 23.62 5.21 4.92
N SER A 191 24.73 4.68 5.44
CA SER A 191 25.13 4.77 6.84
C SER A 191 26.00 6.01 7.05
N ASN A 192 25.35 7.16 7.23
CA ASN A 192 26.04 8.43 7.40
C ASN A 192 25.98 8.98 8.84
N SER A 193 25.28 8.27 9.73
CA SER A 193 25.15 8.59 11.17
C SER A 193 24.52 9.95 11.47
N ILE A 194 23.71 10.50 10.55
CA ILE A 194 23.06 11.82 10.72
C ILE A 194 21.57 11.70 10.39
N THR A 195 20.77 12.28 11.27
CA THR A 195 19.34 12.54 11.03
C THR A 195 19.06 14.04 11.07
N ILE A 196 17.80 14.45 10.96
CA ILE A 196 17.42 15.87 11.00
C ILE A 196 17.74 16.53 12.34
N GLU A 197 17.66 15.78 13.44
CA GLU A 197 17.93 16.29 14.79
C GLU A 197 19.44 16.41 15.07
N GLY A 198 20.24 15.51 14.50
CA GLY A 198 21.70 15.47 14.77
C GLY A 198 22.32 14.13 14.47
N LYS A 199 23.31 13.75 15.26
CA LYS A 199 23.95 12.45 15.18
C LYS A 199 23.00 11.35 15.67
N THR A 200 23.08 10.19 15.05
CA THR A 200 22.22 9.04 15.42
C THR A 200 22.45 8.56 16.85
N ASP A 201 23.67 8.75 17.40
CA ASP A 201 24.03 8.35 18.77
C ASP A 201 23.22 9.08 19.87
N LEU A 202 22.52 10.16 19.53
CA LEU A 202 21.57 10.81 20.44
C LEU A 202 20.39 9.90 20.84
N ALA A 203 19.97 9.02 19.94
CA ALA A 203 18.77 8.21 20.14
C ALA A 203 18.94 6.74 19.70
N TRP A 204 20.01 6.38 19.03
CA TRP A 204 20.17 5.07 18.42
C TRP A 204 21.63 4.62 18.36
N SER A 205 21.94 3.51 19.03
CA SER A 205 23.26 2.91 19.15
C SER A 205 23.27 1.43 18.79
N GLU A 206 22.35 1.01 17.93
CA GLU A 206 22.17 -0.39 17.57
C GLU A 206 23.30 -0.91 16.69
N ASP A 207 23.69 -2.19 16.92
CA ASP A 207 24.51 -2.95 15.99
C ASP A 207 23.64 -3.44 14.81
N VAL A 208 23.56 -2.60 13.77
CA VAL A 208 22.80 -2.90 12.55
C VAL A 208 23.29 -4.18 11.87
N GLU A 209 24.62 -4.39 11.80
CA GLU A 209 25.20 -5.60 11.22
C GLU A 209 24.71 -6.85 11.97
N GLY A 210 24.85 -6.85 13.30
CA GLY A 210 24.42 -7.95 14.14
C GLY A 210 22.93 -8.24 14.02
N ARG A 211 22.09 -7.19 13.96
CA ARG A 211 20.64 -7.34 13.74
C ARG A 211 20.31 -8.06 12.43
N PHE A 212 20.90 -7.64 11.32
CA PHE A 212 20.61 -8.23 10.01
C PHE A 212 21.17 -9.64 9.89
N ILE A 213 22.35 -9.93 10.46
CA ILE A 213 22.90 -11.28 10.57
C ILE A 213 21.95 -12.19 11.35
N ALA A 214 21.46 -11.74 12.51
CA ALA A 214 20.52 -12.49 13.35
C ALA A 214 19.17 -12.71 12.65
N SER A 215 18.77 -11.79 11.76
CA SER A 215 17.56 -11.90 10.92
C SER A 215 17.77 -12.78 9.68
N GLY A 216 18.95 -13.39 9.48
CA GLY A 216 19.22 -14.29 8.36
C GLY A 216 19.60 -13.62 7.05
N TRP A 217 20.07 -12.37 7.07
CA TRP A 217 20.53 -11.64 5.91
C TRP A 217 22.02 -11.89 5.61
N HIS A 218 22.39 -11.73 4.34
CA HIS A 218 23.77 -11.55 3.90
C HIS A 218 24.17 -10.08 4.07
N VAL A 219 25.19 -9.82 4.88
CA VAL A 219 25.60 -8.46 5.27
C VAL A 219 26.99 -8.15 4.77
N GLN A 220 27.19 -6.99 4.19
CA GLN A 220 28.48 -6.49 3.74
C GLN A 220 28.67 -5.05 4.24
N LYS A 221 29.92 -4.68 4.61
CA LYS A 221 30.30 -3.30 4.96
C LYS A 221 31.30 -2.78 3.95
N ILE A 222 31.08 -1.54 3.48
CA ILE A 222 31.94 -0.92 2.45
C ILE A 222 32.12 0.57 2.73
N ASP A 223 33.14 1.14 2.12
CA ASP A 223 33.22 2.58 1.88
C ASP A 223 32.24 2.94 0.73
N GLY A 224 31.22 3.73 1.04
CA GLY A 224 30.18 4.16 0.09
C GLY A 224 30.66 5.20 -0.93
N HIS A 225 31.93 5.60 -0.88
CA HIS A 225 32.59 6.50 -1.85
C HIS A 225 33.66 5.80 -2.70
N ASP A 226 33.91 4.51 -2.46
CA ASP A 226 34.82 3.67 -3.27
C ASP A 226 34.04 2.86 -4.31
N PHE A 227 34.12 3.25 -5.58
CA PHE A 227 33.42 2.57 -6.67
C PHE A 227 33.79 1.09 -6.81
N GLY A 228 35.04 0.73 -6.47
CA GLY A 228 35.49 -0.68 -6.52
C GLY A 228 34.77 -1.51 -5.48
N GLN A 229 34.71 -1.03 -4.23
CA GLN A 229 33.99 -1.70 -3.14
C GLN A 229 32.48 -1.75 -3.40
N ILE A 230 31.86 -0.64 -3.86
CA ILE A 230 30.44 -0.58 -4.18
C ILE A 230 30.09 -1.63 -5.25
N ASN A 231 30.84 -1.64 -6.37
CA ASN A 231 30.59 -2.59 -7.46
C ASN A 231 30.79 -4.06 -7.02
N ALA A 232 31.85 -4.34 -6.24
CA ALA A 232 32.10 -5.68 -5.73
C ALA A 232 30.98 -6.15 -4.78
N ALA A 233 30.49 -5.27 -3.90
CA ALA A 233 29.43 -5.59 -2.96
C ALA A 233 28.09 -5.83 -3.66
N ILE A 234 27.71 -5.00 -4.65
CA ILE A 234 26.49 -5.22 -5.43
C ILE A 234 26.58 -6.53 -6.22
N ALA A 235 27.72 -6.83 -6.83
CA ALA A 235 27.95 -8.08 -7.53
C ALA A 235 27.82 -9.30 -6.60
N ALA A 236 28.41 -9.24 -5.39
CA ALA A 236 28.31 -10.30 -4.39
C ALA A 236 26.86 -10.46 -3.86
N ALA A 237 26.15 -9.36 -3.61
CA ALA A 237 24.75 -9.37 -3.20
C ALA A 237 23.86 -9.98 -4.30
N LYS A 238 24.11 -9.69 -5.57
CA LYS A 238 23.38 -10.28 -6.71
C LYS A 238 23.68 -11.77 -6.90
N ALA A 239 24.85 -12.22 -6.52
CA ALA A 239 25.24 -13.64 -6.56
C ALA A 239 24.66 -14.45 -5.38
N GLU A 240 24.28 -13.79 -4.28
CA GLU A 240 23.59 -14.43 -3.14
C GLU A 240 22.10 -14.64 -3.50
N THR A 241 21.71 -15.87 -3.77
CA THR A 241 20.36 -16.20 -4.24
C THR A 241 19.44 -16.76 -3.17
N VAL A 242 20.00 -17.04 -1.97
CA VAL A 242 19.26 -17.67 -0.87
C VAL A 242 18.85 -16.66 0.19
N LYS A 243 19.74 -15.74 0.55
CA LYS A 243 19.49 -14.75 1.61
C LYS A 243 19.23 -13.37 1.02
N PRO A 244 18.30 -12.57 1.60
CA PRO A 244 18.28 -11.15 1.28
C PRO A 244 19.63 -10.51 1.65
N SER A 245 20.08 -9.51 0.89
CA SER A 245 21.36 -8.85 1.10
C SER A 245 21.17 -7.42 1.57
N ILE A 246 22.01 -6.98 2.52
CA ILE A 246 22.16 -5.57 2.88
C ILE A 246 23.63 -5.16 2.78
N ILE A 247 23.88 -4.06 2.07
CA ILE A 247 25.20 -3.43 1.92
C ILE A 247 25.19 -2.18 2.81
N ILE A 248 25.90 -2.22 3.91
CA ILE A 248 26.10 -1.09 4.82
C ILE A 248 27.20 -0.22 4.20
N ALA A 249 26.80 0.83 3.49
CA ALA A 249 27.71 1.76 2.84
C ALA A 249 27.97 2.95 3.77
N THR A 250 29.16 3.03 4.33
CA THR A 250 29.59 4.21 5.11
C THR A 250 29.75 5.38 4.17
N THR A 251 28.96 6.43 4.38
CA THR A 251 28.97 7.64 3.55
C THR A 251 29.09 8.89 4.40
N HIS A 252 29.16 10.03 3.73
CA HIS A 252 29.12 11.35 4.37
C HIS A 252 27.95 12.14 3.81
N ILE A 253 26.98 12.49 4.67
CA ILE A 253 25.91 13.43 4.28
C ILE A 253 26.54 14.72 3.74
N ALA A 254 26.00 15.27 2.65
CA ALA A 254 26.56 16.43 1.95
C ALA A 254 28.03 16.26 1.53
N PHE A 255 28.38 15.08 1.03
CA PHE A 255 29.74 14.78 0.56
C PHE A 255 30.28 15.86 -0.38
N GLY A 256 31.48 16.33 -0.09
CA GLY A 256 32.18 17.38 -0.86
C GLY A 256 31.86 18.82 -0.43
N SER A 257 30.92 19.05 0.48
CA SER A 257 30.63 20.36 1.04
C SER A 257 31.64 20.69 2.13
N PRO A 258 32.51 21.75 1.99
CA PRO A 258 33.59 22.01 2.91
C PRO A 258 33.16 22.29 4.35
N ASN A 259 32.01 22.96 4.54
CA ASN A 259 31.55 23.40 5.86
C ASN A 259 30.31 22.63 6.36
N LYS A 260 29.61 21.91 5.51
CA LYS A 260 28.36 21.23 5.87
C LYS A 260 28.41 19.70 5.79
N GLN A 261 29.47 19.12 5.23
CA GLN A 261 29.65 17.67 5.21
C GLN A 261 29.61 17.09 6.63
N GLY A 262 28.89 16.01 6.85
CA GLY A 262 28.75 15.33 8.14
C GLY A 262 27.92 16.11 9.17
N SER A 263 27.16 17.13 8.77
CA SER A 263 26.31 17.91 9.67
C SER A 263 24.82 17.76 9.39
N SER A 264 23.99 17.83 10.43
CA SER A 264 22.52 17.83 10.31
C SER A 264 21.98 19.06 9.58
N GLY A 265 22.74 20.16 9.54
CA GLY A 265 22.40 21.38 8.79
C GLY A 265 22.33 21.19 7.27
N ALA A 266 22.84 20.07 6.74
CA ALA A 266 22.69 19.69 5.33
C ALA A 266 21.58 18.66 5.09
N HIS A 267 20.91 18.18 6.14
CA HIS A 267 19.90 17.12 6.00
C HIS A 267 18.67 17.63 5.22
N GLY A 268 18.00 18.66 5.72
CA GLY A 268 16.68 19.09 5.24
C GLY A 268 16.58 20.56 4.84
N SER A 269 17.72 21.21 4.54
CA SER A 269 17.77 22.63 4.17
C SER A 269 18.72 22.86 2.99
N PRO A 270 18.49 23.87 2.15
CA PRO A 270 19.42 24.26 1.12
C PRO A 270 20.84 24.55 1.69
N LEU A 271 21.86 24.29 0.90
CA LEU A 271 23.24 24.55 1.33
C LEU A 271 23.57 26.07 1.38
N GLY A 272 22.87 26.85 0.56
CA GLY A 272 23.17 28.26 0.32
C GLY A 272 24.22 28.46 -0.79
N ALA A 273 24.08 29.57 -1.51
CA ALA A 273 24.85 29.85 -2.71
C ALA A 273 26.38 29.86 -2.47
N GLU A 274 26.84 30.38 -1.33
CA GLU A 274 28.27 30.42 -0.96
C GLU A 274 28.82 28.99 -0.75
N GLU A 275 28.05 28.14 -0.04
CA GLU A 275 28.49 26.77 0.22
C GLU A 275 28.45 25.91 -1.06
N ILE A 276 27.49 26.13 -1.96
CA ILE A 276 27.46 25.47 -3.28
C ILE A 276 28.70 25.90 -4.11
N ALA A 277 29.02 27.17 -4.12
CA ALA A 277 30.23 27.66 -4.82
C ALA A 277 31.50 27.02 -4.26
N ALA A 278 31.64 26.95 -2.92
CA ALA A 278 32.76 26.30 -2.25
C ALA A 278 32.80 24.79 -2.55
N THR A 279 31.62 24.12 -2.62
CA THR A 279 31.49 22.70 -2.97
C THR A 279 31.95 22.44 -4.42
N ARG A 280 31.58 23.33 -5.37
CA ARG A 280 32.08 23.25 -6.76
C ARG A 280 33.60 23.31 -6.83
N VAL A 281 34.19 24.23 -6.11
CA VAL A 281 35.69 24.37 -6.02
C VAL A 281 36.29 23.10 -5.43
N ASN A 282 35.76 22.62 -4.32
CA ASN A 282 36.31 21.46 -3.60
C ASN A 282 36.24 20.16 -4.43
N LEU A 283 35.17 19.94 -5.19
CA LEU A 283 35.00 18.78 -6.08
C LEU A 283 35.58 19.00 -7.49
N GLY A 284 36.15 20.19 -7.78
CA GLY A 284 36.70 20.52 -9.10
C GLY A 284 35.63 20.64 -10.20
N TRP A 285 34.38 20.89 -9.85
CA TRP A 285 33.27 21.03 -10.78
C TRP A 285 33.29 22.38 -11.48
N LYS A 286 33.51 22.37 -12.79
CA LYS A 286 33.73 23.59 -13.61
C LYS A 286 32.47 24.12 -14.30
N TYR A 287 31.33 23.42 -14.13
CA TYR A 287 30.10 23.69 -14.85
C TYR A 287 29.15 24.55 -14.03
N GLY A 288 28.26 25.27 -14.70
CA GLY A 288 27.22 26.09 -14.08
C GLY A 288 26.08 25.31 -13.47
N ALA A 289 25.11 26.03 -12.92
CA ALA A 289 23.91 25.41 -12.37
C ALA A 289 23.10 24.73 -13.48
N PHE A 290 22.69 23.47 -13.22
CA PHE A 290 21.97 22.61 -14.18
C PHE A 290 22.72 22.35 -15.50
N GLU A 291 24.00 22.63 -15.56
CA GLU A 291 24.82 22.29 -16.71
C GLU A 291 25.38 20.89 -16.58
N ILE A 292 25.04 20.03 -17.55
CA ILE A 292 25.45 18.63 -17.59
C ILE A 292 26.49 18.46 -18.70
N PRO A 293 27.71 18.06 -18.38
CA PRO A 293 28.75 17.81 -19.38
C PRO A 293 28.32 16.75 -20.41
N GLN A 294 28.71 16.95 -21.67
CA GLN A 294 28.38 15.97 -22.74
C GLN A 294 28.92 14.59 -22.40
N GLU A 295 30.10 14.48 -21.79
CA GLU A 295 30.70 13.21 -21.37
C GLU A 295 29.81 12.45 -20.35
N VAL A 296 29.13 13.15 -19.43
CA VAL A 296 28.16 12.54 -18.50
C VAL A 296 26.97 11.97 -19.28
N ARG A 297 26.40 12.75 -20.21
CA ARG A 297 25.28 12.32 -21.05
C ARG A 297 25.67 11.08 -21.86
N ASP A 298 26.81 11.14 -22.55
CA ASP A 298 27.30 10.03 -23.39
C ASP A 298 27.55 8.76 -22.56
N THR A 299 28.09 8.92 -21.33
CA THR A 299 28.37 7.81 -20.42
C THR A 299 27.06 7.16 -19.94
N CYS A 300 26.12 7.94 -19.42
CA CYS A 300 24.85 7.39 -18.90
C CYS A 300 23.98 6.80 -20.01
N LEU A 301 23.82 7.50 -21.15
CA LEU A 301 23.03 7.00 -22.28
C LEU A 301 23.69 5.79 -22.96
N GLY A 302 25.03 5.73 -22.98
CA GLY A 302 25.75 4.53 -23.46
C GLY A 302 25.42 3.27 -22.64
N GLN A 303 25.22 3.41 -21.32
CA GLN A 303 24.73 2.31 -20.48
C GLN A 303 23.28 1.95 -20.81
N VAL A 304 22.41 2.91 -21.10
CA VAL A 304 21.00 2.70 -21.49
C VAL A 304 20.93 1.86 -22.76
N GLU A 305 21.75 2.15 -23.78
CA GLU A 305 21.77 1.37 -25.03
C GLU A 305 22.12 -0.10 -24.78
N THR A 306 23.06 -0.38 -23.86
CA THR A 306 23.38 -1.76 -23.48
C THR A 306 22.17 -2.46 -22.81
N LYS A 307 21.43 -1.75 -21.98
CA LYS A 307 20.23 -2.27 -21.30
C LYS A 307 19.06 -2.49 -22.26
N LYS A 308 18.89 -1.62 -23.26
CA LYS A 308 17.91 -1.81 -24.35
C LYS A 308 18.20 -3.06 -25.18
N LEU A 309 19.47 -3.40 -25.43
CA LEU A 309 19.83 -4.65 -26.09
C LEU A 309 19.44 -5.88 -25.25
N ALA A 310 19.64 -5.83 -23.94
CA ALA A 310 19.20 -6.89 -23.02
C ALA A 310 17.66 -7.03 -23.01
N TYR A 311 16.95 -5.91 -22.94
CA TYR A 311 15.48 -5.87 -23.06
C TYR A 311 15.00 -6.51 -24.38
N ALA A 312 15.54 -6.09 -25.52
CA ALA A 312 15.17 -6.64 -26.82
C ALA A 312 15.47 -8.16 -26.95
N SER A 313 16.53 -8.64 -26.29
CA SER A 313 16.83 -10.07 -26.21
C SER A 313 15.79 -10.80 -25.33
N TRP A 314 15.42 -10.23 -24.18
CA TRP A 314 14.38 -10.79 -23.33
C TRP A 314 13.04 -10.84 -24.06
N GLN A 315 12.64 -9.76 -24.75
CA GLN A 315 11.37 -9.68 -25.47
C GLN A 315 11.23 -10.81 -26.52
N ARG A 316 12.27 -11.04 -27.34
CA ARG A 316 12.24 -12.14 -28.29
C ARG A 316 12.07 -13.52 -27.63
N LYS A 317 12.74 -13.74 -26.50
CA LYS A 317 12.61 -14.99 -25.76
C LYS A 317 11.23 -15.11 -25.09
N PHE A 318 10.70 -14.00 -24.60
CA PHE A 318 9.36 -13.95 -24.02
C PHE A 318 8.28 -14.27 -25.06
N ASP A 319 8.38 -13.71 -26.27
CA ASP A 319 7.44 -14.00 -27.35
C ASP A 319 7.47 -15.48 -27.74
N ALA A 320 8.67 -16.07 -27.83
CA ALA A 320 8.83 -17.50 -28.09
C ALA A 320 8.27 -18.36 -26.93
N TRP A 321 8.54 -18.00 -25.67
CA TRP A 321 8.01 -18.66 -24.50
C TRP A 321 6.48 -18.59 -24.45
N HIS A 322 5.91 -17.40 -24.73
CA HIS A 322 4.47 -17.16 -24.75
C HIS A 322 3.76 -18.06 -25.78
N ALA A 323 4.34 -18.19 -26.98
CA ALA A 323 3.83 -19.07 -28.03
C ALA A 323 3.98 -20.57 -27.68
N ALA A 324 5.09 -20.97 -27.03
CA ALA A 324 5.37 -22.35 -26.68
C ALA A 324 4.60 -22.87 -25.45
N ASN A 325 4.11 -21.98 -24.58
CA ASN A 325 3.48 -22.32 -23.30
C ASN A 325 2.05 -21.73 -23.18
N PRO A 326 1.08 -22.14 -23.98
CA PRO A 326 -0.22 -21.48 -24.10
C PRO A 326 -1.04 -21.43 -22.79
N GLU A 327 -0.86 -22.37 -21.88
CA GLU A 327 -1.53 -22.34 -20.57
C GLU A 327 -0.91 -21.30 -19.64
N LYS A 328 0.42 -21.28 -19.55
CA LYS A 328 1.15 -20.26 -18.76
C LYS A 328 0.93 -18.86 -19.36
N ALA A 329 0.89 -18.73 -20.67
CA ALA A 329 0.62 -17.48 -21.38
C ALA A 329 -0.77 -16.95 -21.03
N ARG A 330 -1.83 -17.77 -21.09
CA ARG A 330 -3.18 -17.37 -20.65
C ARG A 330 -3.21 -16.98 -19.18
N LEU A 331 -2.49 -17.68 -18.31
CA LEU A 331 -2.39 -17.33 -16.90
C LEU A 331 -1.66 -15.99 -16.71
N TRP A 332 -0.56 -15.77 -17.44
CA TRP A 332 0.18 -14.51 -17.46
C TRP A 332 -0.73 -13.35 -17.83
N ASP A 333 -1.44 -13.43 -18.95
CA ASP A 333 -2.32 -12.37 -19.42
C ASP A 333 -3.45 -12.10 -18.42
N ARG A 334 -4.03 -13.13 -17.83
CA ARG A 334 -5.06 -12.98 -16.81
C ARG A 334 -4.54 -12.26 -15.56
N MET A 335 -3.33 -12.60 -15.10
CA MET A 335 -2.78 -12.06 -13.87
C MET A 335 -2.24 -10.64 -14.06
N TRP A 336 -1.47 -10.38 -15.12
CA TRP A 336 -0.91 -9.04 -15.38
C TRP A 336 -1.98 -8.00 -15.74
N HIS A 337 -3.06 -8.40 -16.42
CA HIS A 337 -4.19 -7.51 -16.69
C HIS A 337 -5.30 -7.58 -15.62
N LYS A 338 -5.11 -8.41 -14.59
CA LYS A 338 -6.09 -8.60 -13.51
C LYS A 338 -7.52 -8.87 -14.03
N HIS A 339 -7.63 -9.72 -15.05
CA HIS A 339 -8.90 -10.00 -15.68
C HIS A 339 -9.87 -10.72 -14.75
N LEU A 340 -11.05 -10.13 -14.58
CA LEU A 340 -12.14 -10.70 -13.80
C LEU A 340 -13.16 -11.41 -14.72
N PRO A 341 -13.75 -12.54 -14.30
CA PRO A 341 -14.76 -13.23 -15.09
C PRO A 341 -16.06 -12.42 -15.16
N VAL A 342 -16.76 -12.51 -16.29
CA VAL A 342 -18.02 -11.78 -16.53
C VAL A 342 -19.10 -12.15 -15.52
N ASN A 343 -19.16 -13.44 -15.11
CA ASN A 343 -20.12 -13.97 -14.14
C ASN A 343 -19.66 -13.86 -12.68
N LEU A 344 -18.63 -13.03 -12.38
CA LEU A 344 -18.08 -12.89 -11.02
C LEU A 344 -19.18 -12.65 -9.98
N SER A 345 -20.09 -11.69 -10.24
CA SER A 345 -21.18 -11.34 -9.33
C SER A 345 -22.08 -12.54 -8.98
N GLU A 346 -22.50 -13.27 -9.99
CA GLU A 346 -23.37 -14.44 -9.84
C GLU A 346 -22.71 -15.54 -9.02
N GLU A 347 -21.44 -15.82 -9.31
CA GLU A 347 -20.65 -16.86 -8.64
C GLU A 347 -20.40 -16.52 -7.15
N LEU A 348 -20.09 -15.27 -6.84
CA LEU A 348 -19.88 -14.83 -5.45
C LEU A 348 -21.18 -14.84 -4.66
N LEU A 349 -22.28 -14.36 -5.24
CA LEU A 349 -23.61 -14.38 -4.62
C LEU A 349 -24.10 -15.82 -4.37
N ALA A 350 -23.91 -16.71 -5.34
CA ALA A 350 -24.30 -18.12 -5.20
C ALA A 350 -23.58 -18.81 -4.04
N ALA A 351 -22.34 -18.44 -3.75
CA ALA A 351 -21.55 -19.02 -2.67
C ALA A 351 -22.19 -18.82 -1.28
N VAL A 352 -22.96 -17.76 -1.08
CA VAL A 352 -23.56 -17.37 0.21
C VAL A 352 -25.08 -17.27 0.17
N ALA A 353 -25.72 -17.69 -0.92
CA ALA A 353 -27.16 -17.59 -1.08
C ALA A 353 -27.92 -18.29 0.07
N GLY A 354 -28.81 -17.54 0.75
CA GLY A 354 -29.62 -18.04 1.85
C GLY A 354 -28.88 -18.46 3.11
N LYS A 355 -27.59 -18.11 3.25
CA LYS A 355 -26.79 -18.45 4.42
C LYS A 355 -26.79 -17.29 5.43
N ASP A 356 -27.21 -17.57 6.66
CA ASP A 356 -26.94 -16.76 7.82
C ASP A 356 -25.52 -17.02 8.34
N GLY A 357 -24.95 -16.09 9.07
CA GLY A 357 -23.63 -16.25 9.66
C GLY A 357 -22.93 -14.95 10.01
N ALA A 358 -21.82 -15.05 10.70
CA ALA A 358 -20.91 -13.92 10.89
C ALA A 358 -20.33 -13.49 9.52
N THR A 359 -20.31 -12.20 9.22
CA THR A 359 -19.82 -11.75 7.89
C THR A 359 -18.35 -12.12 7.67
N ARG A 360 -17.51 -12.31 8.73
CA ARG A 360 -16.17 -12.89 8.60
C ARG A 360 -16.18 -14.32 8.05
N ALA A 361 -17.12 -15.17 8.47
CA ALA A 361 -17.23 -16.54 8.01
C ALA A 361 -17.81 -16.62 6.60
N LEU A 362 -18.80 -15.75 6.31
CA LEU A 362 -19.35 -15.58 4.97
C LEU A 362 -18.30 -15.05 4.00
N SER A 363 -17.46 -14.10 4.43
CA SER A 363 -16.29 -13.60 3.69
C SER A 363 -15.30 -14.73 3.39
N GLY A 364 -14.98 -15.58 4.36
CA GLY A 364 -14.15 -16.77 4.13
C GLY A 364 -14.75 -17.71 3.07
N THR A 365 -16.08 -17.84 3.04
CA THR A 365 -16.76 -18.63 2.01
C THR A 365 -16.67 -17.98 0.62
N VAL A 366 -16.86 -16.66 0.54
CA VAL A 366 -16.71 -15.89 -0.70
C VAL A 366 -15.26 -15.91 -1.18
N LEU A 367 -14.27 -15.81 -0.28
CA LEU A 367 -12.84 -15.87 -0.59
C LEU A 367 -12.49 -17.16 -1.34
N GLN A 368 -13.04 -18.33 -0.94
CA GLN A 368 -12.80 -19.58 -1.66
C GLN A 368 -13.24 -19.49 -3.12
N LYS A 369 -14.43 -18.93 -3.35
CA LYS A 369 -14.95 -18.76 -4.71
C LYS A 369 -14.15 -17.72 -5.50
N ALA A 370 -13.82 -16.59 -4.87
CA ALA A 370 -13.00 -15.54 -5.47
C ALA A 370 -11.62 -16.06 -5.88
N ALA A 371 -10.94 -16.80 -5.00
CA ALA A 371 -9.63 -17.39 -5.28
C ALA A 371 -9.65 -18.41 -6.44
N ALA A 372 -10.72 -19.20 -6.55
CA ALA A 372 -10.90 -20.12 -7.68
C ALA A 372 -11.11 -19.40 -9.03
N LEU A 373 -11.70 -18.20 -9.00
CA LEU A 373 -12.02 -17.41 -10.19
C LEU A 373 -10.91 -16.42 -10.57
N VAL A 374 -10.15 -15.91 -9.60
CA VAL A 374 -9.16 -14.81 -9.75
C VAL A 374 -7.78 -15.29 -9.31
N PRO A 375 -6.95 -15.81 -10.22
CA PRO A 375 -5.65 -16.38 -9.90
C PRO A 375 -4.64 -15.36 -9.36
N SER A 376 -4.90 -14.07 -9.52
CA SER A 376 -4.12 -12.98 -8.94
C SER A 376 -4.35 -12.81 -7.43
N LEU A 377 -5.42 -13.38 -6.88
CA LEU A 377 -5.79 -13.20 -5.48
C LEU A 377 -4.90 -14.04 -4.56
N VAL A 378 -4.15 -13.39 -3.69
CA VAL A 378 -3.24 -14.02 -2.72
C VAL A 378 -3.25 -13.21 -1.42
N GLY A 379 -2.97 -13.83 -0.29
CA GLY A 379 -2.89 -13.08 0.96
C GLY A 379 -2.89 -13.95 2.20
N GLY A 380 -3.08 -13.32 3.34
CA GLY A 380 -3.05 -13.99 4.64
C GLY A 380 -3.30 -13.02 5.78
N SER A 381 -2.90 -13.38 6.98
CA SER A 381 -3.16 -12.57 8.16
C SER A 381 -1.92 -12.32 9.02
N ALA A 382 -2.04 -11.35 9.92
CA ALA A 382 -1.10 -11.13 11.02
C ALA A 382 -1.42 -12.11 12.16
N ASP A 383 -1.13 -13.40 11.94
CA ASP A 383 -1.30 -14.51 12.90
C ASP A 383 -2.75 -14.79 13.38
N LEU A 384 -3.75 -14.30 12.63
CA LEU A 384 -5.17 -14.40 13.02
C LEU A 384 -6.02 -15.18 12.01
N THR A 385 -5.42 -15.97 11.13
CA THR A 385 -6.10 -16.71 10.06
C THR A 385 -7.36 -17.48 10.53
N PRO A 386 -7.33 -18.28 11.61
CA PRO A 386 -8.53 -19.00 12.07
C PRO A 386 -9.69 -18.06 12.49
N SER A 387 -9.33 -16.92 13.09
CA SER A 387 -10.31 -15.93 13.55
C SER A 387 -10.83 -15.05 12.40
N ASN A 388 -9.98 -14.70 11.44
CA ASN A 388 -10.37 -13.90 10.28
C ASN A 388 -11.05 -14.71 9.17
N ASN A 389 -10.90 -16.04 9.15
CA ASN A 389 -11.30 -16.93 8.06
C ASN A 389 -10.66 -16.50 6.72
N SER A 390 -9.37 -16.21 6.73
CA SER A 390 -8.65 -15.60 5.62
C SER A 390 -7.71 -16.55 4.87
N ASP A 391 -7.79 -17.86 5.11
CA ASP A 391 -7.07 -18.88 4.36
C ASP A 391 -7.77 -19.26 3.05
N ILE A 392 -7.00 -19.52 2.02
CA ILE A 392 -7.45 -20.12 0.77
C ILE A 392 -7.27 -21.64 0.91
N LYS A 393 -8.38 -22.35 1.13
CA LYS A 393 -8.38 -23.80 1.37
C LYS A 393 -7.81 -24.58 0.19
N GLY A 394 -6.97 -25.55 0.48
CA GLY A 394 -6.32 -26.37 -0.55
C GLY A 394 -5.12 -25.71 -1.22
N SER A 395 -4.86 -24.41 -0.97
CA SER A 395 -3.63 -23.75 -1.41
C SER A 395 -2.51 -23.96 -0.38
N LEU A 396 -1.27 -24.08 -0.89
CA LEU A 396 -0.09 -24.19 -0.04
C LEU A 396 0.19 -22.86 0.68
N SER A 397 0.86 -22.95 1.81
CA SER A 397 1.50 -21.81 2.47
C SER A 397 2.74 -21.40 1.71
N VAL A 398 2.93 -20.09 1.53
CA VAL A 398 4.18 -19.54 1.01
C VAL A 398 5.26 -19.64 2.07
N GLN A 399 6.36 -20.28 1.73
CA GLN A 399 7.50 -20.57 2.61
C GLN A 399 8.81 -20.35 1.85
N ALA A 400 9.93 -20.31 2.57
CA ALA A 400 11.27 -20.08 2.03
C ALA A 400 11.64 -20.95 0.80
N ASP A 401 11.12 -22.18 0.73
CA ASP A 401 11.43 -23.14 -0.32
C ASP A 401 10.22 -23.45 -1.22
N SER A 402 9.09 -22.69 -1.07
CA SER A 402 7.84 -22.92 -1.82
C SER A 402 7.03 -21.64 -1.96
N PHE A 403 7.08 -21.03 -3.14
CA PHE A 403 6.38 -19.79 -3.48
C PHE A 403 5.14 -20.00 -4.35
N SER A 404 4.77 -21.26 -4.65
CA SER A 404 3.64 -21.60 -5.51
C SER A 404 2.27 -21.35 -4.85
N GLY A 405 2.21 -21.33 -3.53
CA GLY A 405 0.99 -21.13 -2.75
C GLY A 405 0.38 -19.73 -2.86
N CYS A 406 -0.81 -19.58 -2.24
CA CYS A 406 -1.52 -18.30 -2.15
C CYS A 406 -1.67 -17.82 -0.69
N ASN A 407 -1.37 -18.68 0.30
CA ASN A 407 -1.50 -18.35 1.72
C ASN A 407 -0.22 -17.76 2.28
N LEU A 408 -0.29 -16.51 2.73
CA LEU A 408 0.81 -15.76 3.34
C LEU A 408 0.68 -15.74 4.86
N HIS A 409 1.81 -15.84 5.55
CA HIS A 409 1.87 -15.77 7.01
C HIS A 409 2.74 -14.59 7.42
N PHE A 410 2.12 -13.47 7.77
CA PHE A 410 2.87 -12.26 8.16
C PHE A 410 3.40 -12.32 9.59
N GLY A 411 2.84 -13.21 10.43
CA GLY A 411 3.08 -13.20 11.86
C GLY A 411 2.44 -11.99 12.52
N ILE A 412 2.73 -11.72 13.79
CA ILE A 412 2.19 -10.57 14.53
C ILE A 412 2.95 -9.29 14.09
N ARG A 413 2.64 -8.80 12.87
CA ARG A 413 3.34 -7.71 12.17
C ARG A 413 2.38 -6.95 11.26
N GLU A 414 1.39 -6.27 11.83
CA GLU A 414 0.34 -5.59 11.05
C GLU A 414 0.91 -4.47 10.18
N HIS A 415 1.89 -3.71 10.69
CA HIS A 415 2.48 -2.59 9.96
C HIS A 415 3.24 -3.08 8.72
N ALA A 416 4.12 -4.07 8.88
CA ALA A 416 4.81 -4.68 7.75
C ALA A 416 3.83 -5.40 6.82
N MET A 417 2.82 -6.12 7.33
CA MET A 417 1.78 -6.74 6.53
C MET A 417 1.15 -5.73 5.56
N GLY A 418 0.69 -4.58 6.08
CA GLY A 418 0.08 -3.55 5.25
C GLY A 418 1.00 -3.05 4.14
N ALA A 419 2.28 -2.78 4.45
CA ALA A 419 3.24 -2.30 3.47
C ALA A 419 3.72 -3.39 2.50
N VAL A 420 3.89 -4.64 2.95
CA VAL A 420 4.21 -5.79 2.08
C VAL A 420 3.08 -6.03 1.08
N VAL A 421 1.81 -5.97 1.52
CA VAL A 421 0.63 -6.03 0.66
C VAL A 421 0.67 -4.92 -0.39
N ASN A 422 1.03 -3.69 -0.02
CA ASN A 422 1.21 -2.60 -0.98
C ASN A 422 2.32 -2.89 -1.99
N GLY A 423 3.46 -3.40 -1.53
CA GLY A 423 4.57 -3.79 -2.41
C GLY A 423 4.19 -4.88 -3.40
N MET A 424 3.41 -5.87 -2.96
CA MET A 424 2.89 -6.93 -3.85
C MET A 424 1.89 -6.39 -4.87
N ALA A 425 1.03 -5.42 -4.48
CA ALA A 425 0.09 -4.77 -5.40
C ALA A 425 0.82 -3.92 -6.45
N LEU A 426 1.86 -3.17 -6.04
CA LEU A 426 2.74 -2.37 -6.90
C LEU A 426 3.54 -3.22 -7.88
N TYR A 427 3.88 -4.46 -7.51
CA TYR A 427 4.56 -5.40 -8.40
C TYR A 427 3.77 -5.64 -9.70
N GLY A 428 2.44 -5.70 -9.64
CA GLY A 428 1.54 -5.59 -10.78
C GLY A 428 0.61 -6.77 -11.01
N CYS A 429 1.06 -8.03 -10.87
CA CYS A 429 0.26 -9.20 -11.27
C CYS A 429 -0.60 -9.81 -10.15
N PHE A 430 -0.49 -9.32 -8.91
CA PHE A 430 -1.28 -9.81 -7.79
C PHE A 430 -2.34 -8.81 -7.33
N ILE A 431 -3.41 -9.34 -6.76
CA ILE A 431 -4.42 -8.62 -5.96
C ILE A 431 -4.24 -9.16 -4.53
N PRO A 432 -3.37 -8.56 -3.73
CA PRO A 432 -3.04 -9.09 -2.42
C PRO A 432 -4.01 -8.62 -1.34
N TYR A 433 -4.20 -9.45 -0.31
CA TYR A 433 -4.93 -9.06 0.89
C TYR A 433 -4.13 -9.32 2.16
N GLY A 434 -4.38 -8.47 3.18
CA GLY A 434 -3.90 -8.65 4.55
C GLY A 434 -5.05 -8.61 5.53
N ALA A 435 -5.06 -9.51 6.51
CA ALA A 435 -6.15 -9.66 7.47
C ALA A 435 -5.68 -9.51 8.92
N THR A 436 -6.48 -8.83 9.74
CA THR A 436 -6.31 -8.72 11.19
C THR A 436 -7.64 -8.33 11.85
N PHE A 437 -7.68 -8.12 13.17
CA PHE A 437 -8.83 -7.50 13.82
C PHE A 437 -8.88 -6.02 13.51
N LEU A 438 -10.09 -5.44 13.47
CA LEU A 438 -10.25 -4.04 13.10
C LEU A 438 -9.51 -3.08 14.05
N VAL A 439 -9.49 -3.38 15.34
CA VAL A 439 -8.75 -2.55 16.33
C VAL A 439 -7.27 -2.44 15.98
N PHE A 440 -6.69 -3.47 15.38
CA PHE A 440 -5.28 -3.48 14.97
C PHE A 440 -5.01 -2.80 13.62
N ALA A 441 -6.05 -2.26 12.96
CA ALA A 441 -5.86 -1.35 11.84
C ALA A 441 -4.98 -0.14 12.21
N ASP A 442 -4.98 0.25 13.48
CA ASP A 442 -4.15 1.35 13.98
C ASP A 442 -2.65 1.07 13.84
N TYR A 443 -2.21 -0.19 13.97
CA TYR A 443 -0.81 -0.57 13.71
C TYR A 443 -0.41 -0.44 12.25
N CYS A 444 -1.30 -0.72 11.30
CA CYS A 444 -1.00 -0.65 9.86
C CYS A 444 -1.53 0.62 9.16
N ARG A 445 -2.05 1.58 9.91
CA ARG A 445 -2.66 2.80 9.37
C ARG A 445 -1.76 3.60 8.41
N PRO A 446 -0.44 3.80 8.66
CA PRO A 446 0.43 4.50 7.72
C PRO A 446 0.51 3.79 6.36
N ALA A 447 0.57 2.46 6.35
CA ALA A 447 0.59 1.66 5.12
C ALA A 447 -0.75 1.75 4.36
N ILE A 448 -1.89 1.72 5.07
CA ILE A 448 -3.23 1.90 4.48
C ILE A 448 -3.34 3.28 3.81
N ARG A 449 -2.85 4.33 4.48
CA ARG A 449 -2.85 5.69 3.92
C ARG A 449 -2.03 5.77 2.63
N LEU A 450 -0.87 5.12 2.59
CA LEU A 450 -0.02 5.10 1.39
C LEU A 450 -0.64 4.28 0.26
N SER A 451 -1.35 3.18 0.55
CA SER A 451 -2.06 2.44 -0.50
C SER A 451 -3.12 3.32 -1.18
N ALA A 452 -3.81 4.15 -0.40
CA ALA A 452 -4.79 5.10 -0.94
C ALA A 452 -4.13 6.22 -1.76
N LEU A 453 -3.01 6.78 -1.27
CA LEU A 453 -2.25 7.81 -1.98
C LEU A 453 -1.71 7.29 -3.33
N MET A 454 -1.20 6.05 -3.35
CA MET A 454 -0.71 5.39 -4.56
C MET A 454 -1.83 4.80 -5.43
N LYS A 455 -3.07 4.77 -4.96
CA LYS A 455 -4.22 4.15 -5.63
C LYS A 455 -3.96 2.68 -5.99
N VAL A 456 -3.32 1.93 -5.10
CA VAL A 456 -3.01 0.51 -5.34
C VAL A 456 -4.10 -0.40 -4.83
N GLN A 457 -4.37 -1.46 -5.59
CA GLN A 457 -5.40 -2.45 -5.31
C GLN A 457 -4.94 -3.41 -4.20
N SER A 458 -5.00 -2.93 -2.95
CA SER A 458 -4.74 -3.69 -1.73
C SER A 458 -6.05 -3.95 -0.99
N ILE A 459 -6.28 -5.18 -0.54
CA ILE A 459 -7.50 -5.52 0.22
C ILE A 459 -7.12 -5.74 1.67
N TYR A 460 -7.80 -5.05 2.58
CA TYR A 460 -7.65 -5.20 4.02
C TYR A 460 -8.89 -5.86 4.59
N ILE A 461 -8.74 -7.05 5.19
CA ILE A 461 -9.83 -7.79 5.81
C ILE A 461 -9.77 -7.54 7.32
N PHE A 462 -10.66 -6.69 7.81
CA PHE A 462 -10.76 -6.33 9.22
C PHE A 462 -11.98 -6.99 9.85
N THR A 463 -11.75 -7.94 10.74
CA THR A 463 -12.83 -8.63 11.47
C THR A 463 -12.98 -8.09 12.89
N HIS A 464 -14.02 -8.52 13.62
CA HIS A 464 -14.29 -8.05 14.97
C HIS A 464 -14.59 -6.54 14.97
N ASP A 465 -15.65 -6.16 14.25
CA ASP A 465 -15.93 -4.83 13.71
C ASP A 465 -16.43 -3.80 14.71
N SER A 466 -16.84 -4.19 15.93
CA SER A 466 -17.52 -3.31 16.87
C SER A 466 -17.48 -3.84 18.31
N PHE A 467 -18.15 -3.19 19.24
CA PHE A 467 -18.30 -3.65 20.64
C PHE A 467 -18.97 -5.04 20.76
N PHE A 468 -19.66 -5.51 19.70
CA PHE A 468 -20.19 -6.88 19.64
C PHE A 468 -19.09 -7.98 19.63
N VAL A 469 -17.83 -7.60 19.68
CA VAL A 469 -16.72 -8.51 20.03
C VAL A 469 -16.99 -9.16 21.39
N GLY A 470 -17.57 -8.43 22.32
CA GLY A 470 -18.05 -9.01 23.56
C GLY A 470 -16.99 -9.07 24.67
N GLU A 471 -16.75 -10.25 25.18
CA GLU A 471 -15.99 -10.53 26.39
C GLU A 471 -14.54 -10.05 26.37
N ASP A 472 -13.92 -9.95 25.19
CA ASP A 472 -12.52 -9.45 25.00
C ASP A 472 -12.36 -8.01 25.51
N GLY A 473 -13.46 -7.24 25.54
CA GLY A 473 -13.53 -5.92 26.17
C GLY A 473 -12.90 -4.79 25.34
N PRO A 474 -12.71 -3.62 25.98
CA PRO A 474 -12.40 -2.35 25.30
C PRO A 474 -11.12 -2.38 24.45
N THR A 475 -10.12 -3.18 24.79
CA THR A 475 -8.86 -3.28 24.04
C THR A 475 -9.02 -3.95 22.68
N HIS A 476 -10.13 -4.65 22.45
CA HIS A 476 -10.43 -5.37 21.21
C HIS A 476 -11.72 -4.90 20.53
N GLN A 477 -12.44 -3.94 21.14
CA GLN A 477 -13.70 -3.40 20.65
C GLN A 477 -13.47 -2.08 19.90
N PRO A 478 -13.52 -2.06 18.55
CA PRO A 478 -13.41 -0.83 17.78
C PRO A 478 -14.57 0.14 18.07
N ILE A 479 -14.28 1.40 18.22
CA ILE A 479 -15.25 2.48 18.38
C ILE A 479 -15.07 3.54 17.29
N GLU A 480 -13.86 4.14 17.21
CA GLU A 480 -13.53 5.22 16.26
C GLU A 480 -12.96 4.69 14.93
N HIS A 481 -12.58 3.44 14.84
CA HIS A 481 -11.78 2.87 13.75
C HIS A 481 -12.48 2.99 12.38
N VAL A 482 -13.77 2.62 12.29
CA VAL A 482 -14.54 2.74 11.03
C VAL A 482 -14.61 4.20 10.59
N ALA A 483 -14.95 5.12 11.50
CA ALA A 483 -15.01 6.53 11.21
C ALA A 483 -13.65 7.08 10.75
N SER A 484 -12.57 6.70 11.44
CA SER A 484 -11.22 7.17 11.14
C SER A 484 -10.69 6.62 9.80
N LEU A 485 -11.03 5.40 9.43
CA LEU A 485 -10.67 4.84 8.12
C LEU A 485 -11.41 5.55 6.98
N ARG A 486 -12.68 5.88 7.15
CA ARG A 486 -13.47 6.65 6.17
C ARG A 486 -12.93 8.06 5.91
N LEU A 487 -12.07 8.61 6.79
CA LEU A 487 -11.39 9.89 6.57
C LEU A 487 -10.21 9.81 5.60
N ILE A 488 -9.75 8.61 5.22
CA ILE A 488 -8.64 8.45 4.28
C ILE A 488 -9.18 8.61 2.85
N PRO A 489 -8.78 9.65 2.10
CA PRO A 489 -9.24 9.83 0.73
C PRO A 489 -8.87 8.65 -0.17
N GLY A 490 -9.84 8.14 -0.94
CA GLY A 490 -9.61 7.04 -1.87
C GLY A 490 -9.54 5.65 -1.25
N LEU A 491 -9.71 5.52 0.07
CA LEU A 491 -9.94 4.22 0.72
C LEU A 491 -11.43 3.89 0.64
N GLN A 492 -11.76 2.73 0.12
CA GLN A 492 -13.12 2.20 0.12
C GLN A 492 -13.35 1.39 1.42
N VAL A 493 -14.27 1.82 2.28
CA VAL A 493 -14.56 1.16 3.56
C VAL A 493 -15.95 0.51 3.48
N ILE A 494 -15.99 -0.83 3.38
CA ILE A 494 -17.23 -1.57 3.17
C ILE A 494 -17.55 -2.40 4.41
N ARG A 495 -18.70 -2.14 5.02
CA ARG A 495 -19.21 -2.84 6.20
C ARG A 495 -20.53 -3.57 5.86
N PRO A 496 -20.45 -4.86 5.40
CA PRO A 496 -21.59 -5.60 4.91
C PRO A 496 -22.52 -6.10 6.03
N ALA A 497 -23.81 -6.11 5.77
CA ALA A 497 -24.87 -6.48 6.71
C ALA A 497 -25.24 -7.98 6.71
N ASP A 498 -24.95 -8.71 5.65
CA ASP A 498 -25.24 -10.15 5.50
C ASP A 498 -24.39 -10.79 4.40
N GLY A 499 -24.70 -12.04 4.03
CA GLY A 499 -24.00 -12.78 2.98
C GLY A 499 -24.07 -12.11 1.61
N THR A 500 -25.20 -11.55 1.24
CA THR A 500 -25.39 -10.87 -0.04
C THR A 500 -24.47 -9.65 -0.14
N GLU A 501 -24.48 -8.78 0.87
CA GLU A 501 -23.59 -7.62 0.89
C GLU A 501 -22.11 -8.02 1.01
N THR A 502 -21.80 -9.11 1.73
CA THR A 502 -20.43 -9.65 1.81
C THR A 502 -19.91 -10.08 0.43
N ALA A 503 -20.72 -10.76 -0.36
CA ALA A 503 -20.36 -11.13 -1.73
C ALA A 503 -20.13 -9.91 -2.63
N LEU A 504 -20.99 -8.90 -2.52
CA LEU A 504 -20.90 -7.66 -3.29
C LEU A 504 -19.73 -6.77 -2.81
N ALA A 505 -19.38 -6.82 -1.52
CA ALA A 505 -18.20 -6.16 -0.97
C ALA A 505 -16.90 -6.75 -1.56
N TRP A 506 -16.79 -8.06 -1.68
CA TRP A 506 -15.70 -8.72 -2.38
C TRP A 506 -15.66 -8.37 -3.86
N GLN A 507 -16.81 -8.36 -4.54
CA GLN A 507 -16.89 -7.91 -5.94
C GLN A 507 -16.35 -6.48 -6.08
N ALA A 508 -16.79 -5.55 -5.23
CA ALA A 508 -16.34 -4.17 -5.24
C ALA A 508 -14.82 -4.09 -5.02
N ALA A 509 -14.26 -4.83 -4.04
CA ALA A 509 -12.84 -4.85 -3.75
C ALA A 509 -11.99 -5.39 -4.91
N LEU A 510 -12.49 -6.39 -5.65
CA LEU A 510 -11.81 -6.95 -6.82
C LEU A 510 -11.88 -6.03 -8.04
N GLN A 511 -12.90 -5.18 -8.15
CA GLN A 511 -13.10 -4.25 -9.28
C GLN A 511 -12.47 -2.88 -9.05
N TYR A 512 -12.32 -2.46 -7.79
CA TYR A 512 -11.83 -1.13 -7.47
C TYR A 512 -10.33 -1.00 -7.70
N GLN A 513 -9.93 0.04 -8.43
CA GLN A 513 -8.52 0.38 -8.70
C GLN A 513 -7.95 1.25 -7.57
N GLY A 514 -8.03 0.75 -6.36
CA GLY A 514 -7.58 1.40 -5.14
C GLY A 514 -7.75 0.45 -3.95
N PRO A 515 -7.38 0.87 -2.74
CA PRO A 515 -7.47 0.02 -1.56
C PRO A 515 -8.90 -0.10 -1.04
N THR A 516 -9.25 -1.31 -0.57
CA THR A 516 -10.54 -1.59 0.07
C THR A 516 -10.34 -2.18 1.45
N ALA A 517 -11.05 -1.65 2.45
CA ALA A 517 -11.17 -2.22 3.78
C ALA A 517 -12.54 -2.91 3.92
N LEU A 518 -12.53 -4.22 4.10
CA LEU A 518 -13.71 -5.04 4.40
C LEU A 518 -13.87 -5.15 5.91
N ILE A 519 -14.94 -4.59 6.46
CA ILE A 519 -15.19 -4.51 7.91
C ILE A 519 -16.24 -5.58 8.28
N LEU A 520 -15.82 -6.61 9.00
CA LEU A 520 -16.58 -7.85 9.14
C LEU A 520 -16.88 -8.20 10.61
N THR A 521 -18.10 -8.70 10.85
CA THR A 521 -18.56 -9.04 12.19
C THR A 521 -17.97 -10.33 12.74
N ARG A 522 -17.84 -10.40 14.08
CA ARG A 522 -17.60 -11.65 14.82
C ARG A 522 -18.90 -12.41 15.06
N GLN A 523 -19.96 -11.71 15.43
CA GLN A 523 -21.27 -12.26 15.73
C GLN A 523 -22.01 -12.69 14.47
N LYS A 524 -22.91 -13.68 14.60
CA LYS A 524 -23.78 -14.16 13.51
C LYS A 524 -24.86 -13.12 13.20
N LEU A 525 -25.15 -12.95 11.92
CA LEU A 525 -26.21 -12.09 11.41
C LEU A 525 -27.23 -12.93 10.61
N PRO A 526 -28.52 -12.58 10.66
CA PRO A 526 -29.55 -13.22 9.85
C PRO A 526 -29.42 -12.78 8.39
N VAL A 527 -30.03 -13.56 7.49
CA VAL A 527 -30.27 -13.10 6.12
C VAL A 527 -31.31 -11.99 6.13
N ILE A 528 -31.01 -10.89 5.48
CA ILE A 528 -31.93 -9.75 5.36
C ILE A 528 -32.78 -9.92 4.12
N ALA A 529 -34.12 -9.93 4.31
CA ALA A 529 -35.07 -9.90 3.20
C ALA A 529 -34.99 -8.56 2.45
N ARG A 530 -34.97 -8.64 1.13
CA ARG A 530 -34.94 -7.46 0.25
C ARG A 530 -36.18 -7.38 -0.60
N ALA A 531 -36.53 -6.18 -1.04
CA ALA A 531 -37.61 -5.98 -2.00
C ALA A 531 -37.35 -6.78 -3.28
N THR A 532 -38.38 -7.24 -3.92
CA THR A 532 -38.33 -8.01 -5.20
C THR A 532 -37.68 -7.20 -6.34
N THR A 533 -37.62 -5.88 -6.20
CA THR A 533 -36.98 -4.94 -7.13
C THR A 533 -35.49 -4.77 -6.89
N PHE A 534 -34.93 -5.34 -5.82
CA PHE A 534 -33.49 -5.24 -5.51
C PHE A 534 -32.65 -5.85 -6.63
N ARG A 535 -31.63 -5.12 -7.02
CA ARG A 535 -30.59 -5.57 -7.96
C ARG A 535 -29.23 -5.48 -7.30
N PRO A 536 -28.34 -6.46 -7.48
CA PRO A 536 -26.98 -6.43 -6.91
C PRO A 536 -26.22 -5.14 -7.23
N ALA A 537 -26.42 -4.58 -8.43
CA ALA A 537 -25.81 -3.32 -8.85
C ALA A 537 -26.20 -2.11 -7.96
N ASP A 538 -27.34 -2.17 -7.26
CA ASP A 538 -27.74 -1.07 -6.38
C ASP A 538 -26.90 -1.03 -5.10
N ALA A 539 -26.53 -2.17 -4.54
CA ALA A 539 -25.64 -2.25 -3.39
C ALA A 539 -24.22 -1.75 -3.73
N LEU A 540 -23.76 -1.96 -4.98
CA LEU A 540 -22.44 -1.46 -5.45
C LEU A 540 -22.39 0.07 -5.56
N LYS A 541 -23.53 0.77 -5.51
CA LYS A 541 -23.60 2.23 -5.41
C LYS A 541 -23.32 2.75 -3.99
N GLY A 542 -23.05 1.85 -3.04
CA GLY A 542 -22.69 2.19 -1.65
C GLY A 542 -23.86 2.38 -0.70
N GLY A 543 -25.11 2.51 -1.21
CA GLY A 543 -26.33 2.59 -0.42
C GLY A 543 -27.55 2.24 -1.25
N TYR A 544 -28.56 1.56 -0.65
CA TYR A 544 -29.80 1.15 -1.33
C TYR A 544 -30.93 0.90 -0.33
N ILE A 545 -32.17 0.86 -0.81
CA ILE A 545 -33.36 0.63 0.03
C ILE A 545 -33.49 -0.86 0.35
N ILE A 546 -33.50 -1.20 1.64
CA ILE A 546 -33.84 -2.55 2.13
C ILE A 546 -35.37 -2.72 2.11
N SER A 547 -36.07 -1.77 2.73
CA SER A 547 -37.55 -1.79 2.79
C SER A 547 -38.08 -0.35 2.82
N SER A 548 -39.32 -0.20 2.30
CA SER A 548 -40.06 1.04 2.33
C SER A 548 -41.53 0.72 2.59
N PRO A 549 -42.26 1.53 3.38
CA PRO A 549 -43.69 1.31 3.58
C PRO A 549 -44.45 1.53 2.28
N GLU A 550 -45.66 0.92 2.16
CA GLU A 550 -46.55 1.13 1.01
C GLU A 550 -47.01 2.58 0.84
N GLY A 551 -47.03 3.35 1.93
CA GLY A 551 -47.40 4.76 1.95
C GLY A 551 -46.21 5.68 2.17
N LYS A 552 -46.49 6.90 2.69
CA LYS A 552 -45.47 7.88 3.04
C LYS A 552 -44.69 7.38 4.27
N ALA A 553 -43.38 7.40 4.20
CA ALA A 553 -42.53 7.18 5.38
C ALA A 553 -42.51 8.43 6.27
N ASP A 554 -42.44 8.24 7.58
CA ASP A 554 -42.27 9.29 8.59
C ASP A 554 -40.78 9.59 8.84
N VAL A 555 -39.94 8.59 8.61
CA VAL A 555 -38.48 8.67 8.90
C VAL A 555 -37.70 7.75 7.96
N VAL A 556 -36.47 8.13 7.62
CA VAL A 556 -35.48 7.25 6.99
C VAL A 556 -34.44 6.83 8.03
N ILE A 557 -34.22 5.52 8.15
CA ILE A 557 -33.18 4.94 9.00
C ILE A 557 -32.10 4.39 8.07
N MET A 558 -30.92 4.98 8.14
CA MET A 558 -29.69 4.54 7.46
C MET A 558 -28.87 3.69 8.42
N ALA A 559 -28.38 2.54 8.00
CA ALA A 559 -27.50 1.71 8.81
C ALA A 559 -26.45 1.01 7.96
N SER A 560 -25.36 0.55 8.57
CA SER A 560 -24.35 -0.30 7.93
C SER A 560 -24.06 -1.53 8.80
N GLY A 561 -23.53 -2.59 8.19
CA GLY A 561 -23.09 -3.78 8.91
C GLY A 561 -24.19 -4.42 9.76
N SER A 562 -23.82 -4.84 10.96
CA SER A 562 -24.71 -5.54 11.88
C SER A 562 -25.93 -4.72 12.32
N GLU A 563 -25.90 -3.43 12.20
CA GLU A 563 -27.00 -2.57 12.64
C GLU A 563 -28.19 -2.56 11.66
N VAL A 564 -28.00 -3.03 10.42
CA VAL A 564 -29.09 -3.06 9.42
C VAL A 564 -30.21 -3.98 9.85
N HIS A 565 -29.92 -5.19 10.36
CA HIS A 565 -30.99 -6.09 10.83
C HIS A 565 -31.71 -5.52 12.06
N ILE A 566 -30.98 -4.88 13.00
CA ILE A 566 -31.57 -4.22 14.16
C ILE A 566 -32.49 -3.06 13.71
N ALA A 567 -32.08 -2.31 12.69
CA ALA A 567 -32.90 -1.24 12.10
C ALA A 567 -34.18 -1.79 11.48
N VAL A 568 -34.13 -2.94 10.82
CA VAL A 568 -35.33 -3.64 10.26
C VAL A 568 -36.27 -4.05 11.37
N GLU A 569 -35.78 -4.63 12.47
CA GLU A 569 -36.59 -5.02 13.63
C GLU A 569 -37.17 -3.80 14.36
N ALA A 570 -36.40 -2.72 14.49
CA ALA A 570 -36.85 -1.45 15.07
C ALA A 570 -37.96 -0.82 14.21
N ALA A 571 -37.84 -0.89 12.87
CA ALA A 571 -38.89 -0.41 11.97
C ALA A 571 -40.20 -1.19 12.13
N ALA A 572 -40.14 -2.51 12.33
CA ALA A 572 -41.35 -3.32 12.64
C ALA A 572 -41.97 -2.90 13.96
N THR A 573 -41.17 -2.61 14.97
CA THR A 573 -41.64 -2.09 16.27
C THR A 573 -42.31 -0.72 16.11
N LEU A 574 -41.72 0.20 15.36
CA LEU A 574 -42.27 1.53 15.06
C LEU A 574 -43.61 1.41 14.29
N ALA A 575 -43.68 0.51 13.30
CA ALA A 575 -44.89 0.30 12.51
C ALA A 575 -46.07 -0.17 13.37
N SER A 576 -45.85 -1.01 14.38
CA SER A 576 -46.87 -1.42 15.35
C SER A 576 -47.41 -0.24 16.17
N GLN A 577 -46.68 0.88 16.21
CA GLN A 577 -47.02 2.14 16.89
C GLN A 577 -47.49 3.22 15.90
N GLY A 578 -47.71 2.89 14.64
CA GLY A 578 -48.22 3.80 13.61
C GLY A 578 -47.12 4.74 13.02
N ILE A 579 -45.82 4.40 13.18
CA ILE A 579 -44.72 5.15 12.63
C ILE A 579 -44.07 4.34 11.51
N ASN A 580 -44.12 4.88 10.29
CA ASN A 580 -43.63 4.21 9.08
C ASN A 580 -42.16 4.59 8.80
N ALA A 581 -41.25 3.63 8.81
CA ALA A 581 -39.84 3.84 8.54
C ALA A 581 -39.40 3.28 7.18
N ARG A 582 -38.61 4.04 6.45
CA ARG A 582 -37.83 3.50 5.31
C ARG A 582 -36.47 3.09 5.83
N ILE A 583 -36.00 1.90 5.44
CA ILE A 583 -34.68 1.38 5.80
C ILE A 583 -33.75 1.45 4.60
N VAL A 584 -32.61 2.08 4.77
CA VAL A 584 -31.53 2.20 3.77
C VAL A 584 -30.28 1.53 4.33
N SER A 585 -29.80 0.48 3.68
CA SER A 585 -28.46 -0.03 3.95
C SER A 585 -27.40 0.83 3.25
N VAL A 586 -26.35 1.21 3.97
CA VAL A 586 -25.22 1.99 3.46
C VAL A 586 -23.93 1.24 3.75
N PRO A 587 -23.66 0.13 3.03
CA PRO A 587 -22.46 -0.66 3.25
C PRO A 587 -21.16 0.12 2.97
N CYS A 588 -21.18 1.12 2.06
CA CYS A 588 -20.01 1.94 1.73
C CYS A 588 -20.41 3.42 1.66
N LEU A 589 -20.11 4.16 2.70
CA LEU A 589 -20.54 5.56 2.85
C LEU A 589 -19.91 6.47 1.79
N GLU A 590 -18.63 6.31 1.50
CA GLU A 590 -17.88 7.14 0.55
C GLU A 590 -18.44 6.98 -0.87
N THR A 591 -18.70 5.73 -1.27
CA THR A 591 -19.30 5.43 -2.57
C THR A 591 -20.72 5.98 -2.66
N PHE A 592 -21.52 5.90 -1.60
CA PHE A 592 -22.87 6.44 -1.58
C PHE A 592 -22.88 7.98 -1.66
N ILE A 593 -22.03 8.65 -0.91
CA ILE A 593 -21.92 10.12 -0.95
C ILE A 593 -21.51 10.63 -2.32
N SER A 594 -20.71 9.87 -3.07
CA SER A 594 -20.26 10.22 -4.42
C SER A 594 -21.33 10.05 -5.51
N GLN A 595 -22.47 9.39 -5.20
CA GLN A 595 -23.54 9.22 -6.16
C GLN A 595 -24.21 10.56 -6.55
N PRO A 596 -24.83 10.64 -7.74
CA PRO A 596 -25.61 11.80 -8.13
C PRO A 596 -26.68 12.17 -7.10
N ALA A 597 -26.98 13.48 -6.99
CA ALA A 597 -27.95 13.98 -6.01
C ALA A 597 -29.34 13.36 -6.20
N GLU A 598 -29.73 13.08 -7.43
CA GLU A 598 -31.00 12.45 -7.79
C GLU A 598 -31.12 11.07 -7.13
N TYR A 599 -30.09 10.23 -7.24
CA TYR A 599 -30.06 8.90 -6.60
C TYR A 599 -30.09 9.01 -5.08
N ARG A 600 -29.30 9.92 -4.51
CA ARG A 600 -29.29 10.11 -3.06
C ARG A 600 -30.63 10.61 -2.54
N ASN A 601 -31.30 11.51 -3.27
CA ASN A 601 -32.61 12.04 -2.90
C ASN A 601 -33.76 11.02 -3.06
N GLU A 602 -33.61 10.07 -4.00
CA GLU A 602 -34.54 8.93 -4.10
C GLU A 602 -34.53 8.08 -2.83
N LEU A 603 -33.34 7.81 -2.29
CA LEU A 603 -33.17 7.02 -1.07
C LEU A 603 -33.51 7.86 0.18
N LEU A 604 -33.08 9.11 0.20
CA LEU A 604 -33.15 10.04 1.32
C LEU A 604 -33.95 11.30 0.91
N PRO A 605 -35.26 11.23 0.83
CA PRO A 605 -36.08 12.35 0.38
C PRO A 605 -35.84 13.65 1.17
N VAL A 606 -35.88 14.76 0.46
CA VAL A 606 -35.66 16.08 1.06
C VAL A 606 -36.78 16.40 2.06
N GLY A 607 -36.43 16.92 3.23
CA GLY A 607 -37.36 17.27 4.29
C GLY A 607 -37.87 16.09 5.13
N MET A 608 -37.41 14.86 4.87
CA MET A 608 -37.73 13.71 5.70
C MET A 608 -36.76 13.60 6.89
N PRO A 609 -37.24 13.36 8.11
CA PRO A 609 -36.38 13.09 9.27
C PRO A 609 -35.41 11.94 8.98
N ARG A 610 -34.14 12.10 9.35
CA ARG A 610 -33.08 11.15 9.04
C ARG A 610 -32.41 10.65 10.31
N VAL A 611 -32.27 9.35 10.40
CA VAL A 611 -31.54 8.65 11.47
C VAL A 611 -30.42 7.88 10.85
N ALA A 612 -29.21 7.97 11.39
CA ALA A 612 -28.10 7.06 11.08
C ALA A 612 -27.81 6.18 12.30
N PHE A 613 -27.57 4.91 12.07
CA PHE A 613 -27.40 3.90 13.11
C PHE A 613 -26.17 3.01 12.80
N GLU A 614 -25.13 3.11 13.63
CA GLU A 614 -23.88 2.36 13.48
C GLU A 614 -23.20 2.21 14.85
N ALA A 615 -22.66 1.02 15.12
CA ALA A 615 -21.90 0.71 16.34
C ALA A 615 -20.48 1.31 16.29
N GLY A 616 -20.39 2.64 16.32
CA GLY A 616 -19.17 3.43 16.25
C GLY A 616 -19.45 4.92 16.39
N ARG A 617 -18.46 5.75 16.02
CA ARG A 617 -18.57 7.22 16.08
C ARG A 617 -19.34 7.79 14.90
N GLY A 618 -20.18 8.78 15.15
CA GLY A 618 -21.15 9.34 14.19
C GLY A 618 -20.63 10.37 13.19
N MET A 619 -19.44 10.89 13.37
CA MET A 619 -18.94 12.03 12.58
C MET A 619 -19.07 11.88 11.06
N PRO A 620 -18.73 10.73 10.42
CA PRO A 620 -18.86 10.58 8.98
C PRO A 620 -20.32 10.65 8.45
N TRP A 621 -21.31 10.34 9.30
CA TRP A 621 -22.71 10.33 8.92
C TRP A 621 -23.35 11.72 8.85
N GLY A 622 -22.69 12.75 9.40
CA GLY A 622 -23.20 14.11 9.45
C GLY A 622 -23.59 14.69 8.09
N SER A 623 -22.88 14.31 7.02
CA SER A 623 -23.21 14.74 5.65
C SER A 623 -24.54 14.18 5.11
N LEU A 624 -25.04 13.09 5.68
CA LEU A 624 -26.30 12.46 5.31
C LEU A 624 -27.44 12.81 6.27
N THR A 625 -27.17 12.88 7.58
CA THR A 625 -28.18 13.21 8.60
C THR A 625 -28.51 14.70 8.62
N GLY A 626 -27.55 15.56 8.29
CA GLY A 626 -27.67 17.00 8.50
C GLY A 626 -27.60 17.39 9.99
N CYS A 627 -27.82 18.68 10.27
CA CYS A 627 -27.77 19.22 11.65
C CYS A 627 -28.95 18.77 12.51
N ASP A 628 -30.10 18.50 11.91
CA ASP A 628 -31.35 18.13 12.57
C ASP A 628 -31.61 16.62 12.63
N GLY A 629 -30.70 15.81 12.13
CA GLY A 629 -30.81 14.36 12.13
C GLY A 629 -30.31 13.72 13.41
N LEU A 630 -30.77 12.51 13.68
CA LEU A 630 -30.34 11.69 14.83
C LEU A 630 -29.20 10.74 14.40
N PHE A 631 -28.15 10.66 15.20
CA PHE A 631 -27.20 9.56 15.15
C PHE A 631 -27.33 8.68 16.38
N ILE A 632 -27.52 7.38 16.18
CA ILE A 632 -27.50 6.37 17.24
C ILE A 632 -26.19 5.60 17.10
N GLY A 633 -25.27 5.80 18.04
CA GLY A 633 -23.92 5.21 18.02
C GLY A 633 -23.31 5.12 19.42
N ILE A 634 -21.99 5.02 19.47
CA ILE A 634 -21.21 4.87 20.70
C ILE A 634 -20.30 6.08 20.88
N GLU A 635 -20.43 6.73 22.05
CA GLU A 635 -19.64 7.90 22.41
C GLU A 635 -18.59 7.62 23.52
N HIS A 636 -18.45 6.36 23.94
CA HIS A 636 -17.53 5.89 24.98
C HIS A 636 -16.84 4.60 24.55
N PHE A 637 -15.77 4.22 25.22
CA PHE A 637 -15.17 2.90 25.03
C PHE A 637 -16.12 1.79 25.46
N GLY A 638 -15.90 0.58 24.93
CA GLY A 638 -16.69 -0.60 25.24
C GLY A 638 -16.50 -1.13 26.67
N ALA A 639 -17.03 -2.29 26.93
CA ALA A 639 -16.91 -3.00 28.21
C ALA A 639 -16.79 -4.51 27.99
N SER A 640 -16.23 -5.24 28.96
CA SER A 640 -16.13 -6.70 28.92
C SER A 640 -17.42 -7.33 29.46
N ALA A 641 -18.24 -7.86 28.57
CA ALA A 641 -19.44 -8.64 28.86
C ALA A 641 -19.91 -9.39 27.60
N PRO A 642 -20.82 -10.40 27.69
CA PRO A 642 -21.44 -10.98 26.53
C PRO A 642 -22.09 -9.92 25.62
N ASP A 643 -21.98 -10.11 24.31
CA ASP A 643 -22.44 -9.18 23.27
C ASP A 643 -23.88 -8.70 23.44
N LYS A 644 -24.79 -9.59 23.85
CA LYS A 644 -26.20 -9.27 24.10
C LYS A 644 -26.40 -8.35 25.30
N ILE A 645 -25.60 -8.54 26.35
CA ILE A 645 -25.62 -7.66 27.53
C ILE A 645 -25.11 -6.26 27.14
N LEU A 646 -24.03 -6.21 26.35
CA LEU A 646 -23.51 -4.93 25.85
C LEU A 646 -24.54 -4.23 24.96
N ALA A 647 -25.22 -4.96 24.06
CA ALA A 647 -26.28 -4.40 23.23
C ALA A 647 -27.40 -3.76 24.07
N GLU A 648 -27.81 -4.42 25.14
CA GLU A 648 -28.83 -3.92 26.07
C GLU A 648 -28.32 -2.68 26.82
N GLN A 649 -27.13 -2.74 27.41
CA GLN A 649 -26.56 -1.65 28.21
C GLN A 649 -26.24 -0.40 27.37
N PHE A 650 -25.84 -0.58 26.10
CA PHE A 650 -25.51 0.52 25.20
C PHE A 650 -26.70 1.03 24.40
N GLY A 651 -27.89 0.40 24.57
CA GLY A 651 -29.11 0.83 23.91
C GLY A 651 -29.15 0.49 22.41
N PHE A 652 -28.64 -0.69 22.03
CA PHE A 652 -28.58 -1.22 20.68
C PHE A 652 -29.59 -2.35 20.40
N THR A 653 -30.52 -2.59 21.32
CA THR A 653 -31.64 -3.52 21.03
C THR A 653 -32.71 -2.84 20.18
N ALA A 654 -33.42 -3.60 19.34
CA ALA A 654 -34.44 -3.05 18.44
C ALA A 654 -35.53 -2.22 19.18
N PRO A 655 -36.05 -2.61 20.37
CA PRO A 655 -36.98 -1.79 21.12
C PRO A 655 -36.37 -0.47 21.58
N GLN A 656 -35.13 -0.46 22.05
CA GLN A 656 -34.46 0.76 22.52
C GLN A 656 -34.15 1.72 21.37
N VAL A 657 -33.74 1.18 20.20
CA VAL A 657 -33.54 1.98 18.98
C VAL A 657 -34.87 2.59 18.51
N ALA A 658 -35.95 1.82 18.51
CA ALA A 658 -37.29 2.32 18.18
C ALA A 658 -37.75 3.45 19.12
N GLU A 659 -37.53 3.32 20.42
CA GLU A 659 -37.87 4.37 21.41
C GLU A 659 -37.04 5.65 21.18
N LYS A 660 -35.73 5.54 20.95
CA LYS A 660 -34.89 6.70 20.61
C LYS A 660 -35.40 7.44 19.36
N ILE A 661 -35.83 6.70 18.35
CA ILE A 661 -36.38 7.27 17.10
C ILE A 661 -37.74 7.93 17.36
N LYS A 662 -38.60 7.30 18.13
CA LYS A 662 -39.91 7.86 18.52
C LYS A 662 -39.76 9.19 19.27
N VAL A 663 -38.89 9.25 20.27
CA VAL A 663 -38.57 10.48 21.00
C VAL A 663 -38.02 11.57 20.06
N PHE A 664 -37.13 11.21 19.13
CA PHE A 664 -36.61 12.11 18.10
C PHE A 664 -37.72 12.71 17.23
N LEU A 665 -38.74 11.93 16.89
CA LEU A 665 -39.89 12.38 16.10
C LEU A 665 -40.94 13.19 16.94
N GLY A 666 -40.75 13.31 18.23
CA GLY A 666 -41.72 13.98 19.14
C GLY A 666 -43.03 13.21 19.29
N LYS A 667 -43.01 11.88 19.18
CA LYS A 667 -44.19 11.01 19.24
C LYS A 667 -44.22 10.14 20.48
#